data_d960ce3b673d8b50479e256405cfe427
#
_entry.id   d960ce3b673d8b50479e256405cfe427
#
_cell.length_a   1.000
_cell.length_b   1.000
_cell.length_c   1.000
_cell.angle_alpha   90.00
_cell.angle_beta   90.00
_cell.angle_gamma   90.00
#
_symmetry.space_group_name_H-M   'P 1'
#
loop_
_entity.id
_entity.type
_entity.pdbx_description
1 polymer ?
#
loop_
_entity_poly.entity_id
_entity_poly.type
_entity_poly.pdbx_seq_one_letter_code
_entity_poly.pdbx_strand_id
1 'polypeptide(L)'
;MVDTTSTSAPDSTRAHQRLTRHWLRWAAIAMALLLALILAAALLIAFMDWNKLRPWINEKVSTFAGRDFAINGDLQLQWTWPQPLDTGWRHWVPGVVLHASDLTLSQPQGWLVRQAPEKADDKQPVLPATPKELNTGRLPEQGQVANEKKTSVDDDDAIADAGRQPPERDARTMITAANATASLRLWPLLARHVQLDSLLLQAPDMVLARNDKGENNWTFDKPSSSGPKWSFEIGQLRISDGVLGWSDAVKNMAVRARIDTLRRPVSADQPYGVRFGLAGYLHQGKTRTQIRAQGLAGPVLDLRQDRLRFPLRISAKAGSLQAFAEGILDNPKTLDGLDFQVQVRGKSMADLFELSGLLLPATPPFETSGRLIGSLAPGKAVWQYEKFQGKLGQSDLRGDLQYRSAQPRPKLTAQLHSKQLRLVDLGPVIGAAPSGSPDKPQPVNGKVLPQVRFQTENWDKMDLDLHYESSHILRPEALPLQNLSVHALLDNGRLTLSPLKFGLAEGTLNIDATVDSHAKPVAAKLNAQVQSLKLSALFPTIEKMKKSLGRLDGAVALTGQGESLAQWLGTGNGSLRLFVRDGTFSSQLLDLAGLNVGSIVITKLFGSDKEVQLRCAVADFNVQQGIARPRMAKLATTEAVVEATGEINLAQEQLNLRIVPESLKWKFFSLRTPLYVRGSFAKPDVGLEPGPLAARAGAAVAAAVFAPAALALVPLTVPAADDDVDCKQLLTQVRNR
;
A
#
# COMPACT_ATOMS: atom_id res chain seq x y z
N MET A 1 -83.92 -62.59 -67.91
CA MET A 1 -83.59 -61.52 -68.86
C MET A 1 -82.69 -60.56 -68.25
N VAL A 2 -81.63 -60.34 -68.88
CA VAL A 2 -80.62 -59.29 -68.85
C VAL A 2 -79.32 -59.63 -68.05
N ASP A 3 -78.31 -59.75 -68.85
CA ASP A 3 -76.90 -59.99 -68.66
C ASP A 3 -76.21 -59.09 -67.64
N THR A 4 -75.25 -59.67 -66.94
CA THR A 4 -74.22 -58.95 -66.20
C THR A 4 -72.89 -59.29 -66.82
N THR A 5 -72.31 -58.36 -67.53
CA THR A 5 -70.94 -58.36 -68.00
C THR A 5 -69.98 -57.94 -66.88
N SER A 6 -69.13 -58.82 -66.51
CA SER A 6 -68.02 -58.58 -65.60
C SER A 6 -66.84 -57.87 -66.35
N THR A 7 -66.48 -56.68 -65.90
CA THR A 7 -65.31 -55.98 -66.39
C THR A 7 -64.16 -56.20 -65.38
N SER A 8 -63.13 -56.87 -65.77
CA SER A 8 -61.90 -57.10 -65.02
C SER A 8 -61.08 -55.82 -64.99
N ALA A 9 -60.76 -55.36 -63.81
CA ALA A 9 -59.81 -54.25 -63.59
C ALA A 9 -58.34 -54.70 -63.79
N PRO A 10 -57.50 -53.90 -64.40
CA PRO A 10 -56.11 -54.25 -64.63
C PRO A 10 -55.25 -54.18 -63.35
N ASP A 11 -54.42 -55.14 -63.17
CA ASP A 11 -53.49 -55.44 -62.11
C ASP A 11 -52.34 -54.35 -61.97
N SER A 12 -52.62 -53.18 -61.27
CA SER A 12 -51.70 -52.09 -61.12
C SER A 12 -50.64 -52.30 -59.95
N THR A 13 -50.77 -53.39 -59.21
CA THR A 13 -49.92 -53.66 -58.04
C THR A 13 -48.57 -54.30 -58.36
N ARG A 14 -48.41 -54.89 -59.56
CA ARG A 14 -47.10 -55.52 -59.91
C ARG A 14 -46.07 -54.56 -60.54
N ALA A 15 -46.46 -53.42 -61.03
CA ALA A 15 -45.59 -52.41 -61.61
C ALA A 15 -44.85 -51.60 -60.53
N HIS A 16 -45.50 -51.23 -59.44
CA HIS A 16 -44.90 -50.48 -58.34
C HIS A 16 -43.88 -51.29 -57.53
N GLN A 17 -44.06 -52.60 -57.37
CA GLN A 17 -43.05 -53.46 -56.65
C GLN A 17 -41.80 -53.69 -57.43
N ARG A 18 -41.72 -53.59 -58.73
CA ARG A 18 -40.53 -53.75 -59.57
C ARG A 18 -39.65 -52.43 -59.54
N LEU A 19 -40.32 -51.27 -59.60
CA LEU A 19 -39.67 -49.96 -59.52
C LEU A 19 -38.99 -49.72 -58.14
N THR A 20 -39.71 -50.06 -57.06
CA THR A 20 -39.13 -49.94 -55.69
C THR A 20 -37.97 -50.87 -55.44
N ARG A 21 -37.95 -52.08 -56.03
CA ARG A 21 -36.81 -53.03 -55.90
C ARG A 21 -35.56 -52.58 -56.68
N HIS A 22 -35.71 -51.90 -57.80
CA HIS A 22 -34.60 -51.31 -58.52
C HIS A 22 -34.02 -50.10 -57.82
N TRP A 23 -34.90 -49.23 -57.25
CA TRP A 23 -34.49 -48.09 -56.49
C TRP A 23 -33.76 -48.49 -55.21
N LEU A 24 -34.25 -49.50 -54.51
CA LEU A 24 -33.58 -50.05 -53.32
C LEU A 24 -32.21 -50.66 -53.66
N ARG A 25 -32.05 -51.32 -54.83
CA ARG A 25 -30.76 -51.85 -55.27
C ARG A 25 -29.77 -50.73 -55.61
N TRP A 26 -30.21 -49.68 -56.30
CA TRP A 26 -29.36 -48.54 -56.60
C TRP A 26 -29.00 -47.75 -55.35
N ALA A 27 -29.89 -47.58 -54.39
CA ALA A 27 -29.65 -46.99 -53.09
C ALA A 27 -28.63 -47.82 -52.26
N ALA A 28 -28.76 -49.17 -52.29
CA ALA A 28 -27.83 -50.06 -51.63
C ALA A 28 -26.44 -50.03 -52.29
N ILE A 29 -26.39 -49.97 -53.62
CA ILE A 29 -25.10 -49.82 -54.35
C ILE A 29 -24.45 -48.46 -54.07
N ALA A 30 -25.24 -47.38 -54.07
CA ALA A 30 -24.74 -46.02 -53.69
C ALA A 30 -24.27 -45.98 -52.27
N MET A 31 -24.98 -46.61 -51.32
CA MET A 31 -24.56 -46.73 -49.92
C MET A 31 -23.27 -47.54 -49.76
N ALA A 32 -23.16 -48.67 -50.48
CA ALA A 32 -21.95 -49.50 -50.47
C ALA A 32 -20.73 -48.76 -51.07
N LEU A 33 -20.94 -48.03 -52.18
CA LEU A 33 -19.90 -47.16 -52.75
C LEU A 33 -19.51 -46.03 -51.83
N LEU A 34 -20.44 -45.42 -51.14
CA LEU A 34 -20.16 -44.39 -50.13
C LEU A 34 -19.37 -44.96 -48.94
N LEU A 35 -19.78 -46.12 -48.44
CA LEU A 35 -19.02 -46.84 -47.40
C LEU A 35 -17.63 -47.25 -47.85
N ALA A 36 -17.48 -47.78 -49.11
CA ALA A 36 -16.17 -48.10 -49.66
C ALA A 36 -15.29 -46.87 -49.85
N LEU A 37 -15.89 -45.72 -50.25
CA LEU A 37 -15.17 -44.45 -50.37
C LEU A 37 -14.70 -43.96 -49.02
N ILE A 38 -15.56 -44.02 -47.98
CA ILE A 38 -15.22 -43.65 -46.61
C ILE A 38 -14.13 -44.56 -46.07
N LEU A 39 -14.23 -45.88 -46.31
CA LEU A 39 -13.20 -46.82 -45.89
C LEU A 39 -11.88 -46.57 -46.61
N ALA A 40 -11.90 -46.34 -47.91
CA ALA A 40 -10.70 -46.02 -48.70
C ALA A 40 -10.08 -44.70 -48.23
N ALA A 41 -10.87 -43.67 -47.94
CA ALA A 41 -10.42 -42.42 -47.40
C ALA A 41 -9.80 -42.62 -45.99
N ALA A 42 -10.44 -43.41 -45.13
CA ALA A 42 -9.90 -43.71 -43.80
C ALA A 42 -8.58 -44.45 -43.84
N LEU A 43 -8.45 -45.46 -44.76
CA LEU A 43 -7.20 -46.18 -45.00
C LEU A 43 -6.08 -45.24 -45.54
N LEU A 44 -6.42 -44.38 -46.48
CA LEU A 44 -5.50 -43.42 -47.08
C LEU A 44 -4.98 -42.44 -45.99
N ILE A 45 -5.84 -41.96 -45.14
CA ILE A 45 -5.50 -41.08 -44.03
C ILE A 45 -4.67 -41.83 -42.97
N ALA A 46 -5.00 -43.11 -42.70
CA ALA A 46 -4.32 -43.91 -41.69
C ALA A 46 -2.83 -44.28 -42.10
N PHE A 47 -2.59 -44.44 -43.40
CA PHE A 47 -1.25 -44.79 -43.93
C PHE A 47 -0.51 -43.61 -44.56
N MET A 48 -1.08 -42.39 -44.49
CA MET A 48 -0.43 -41.21 -45.03
C MET A 48 0.73 -40.77 -44.13
N ASP A 49 1.89 -40.47 -44.77
CA ASP A 49 3.01 -39.83 -44.08
C ASP A 49 2.68 -38.37 -43.76
N TRP A 50 2.30 -38.10 -42.49
CA TRP A 50 1.88 -36.79 -42.01
C TRP A 50 2.99 -35.75 -42.05
N ASN A 51 4.28 -36.17 -42.08
CA ASN A 51 5.41 -35.27 -42.23
C ASN A 51 5.37 -34.48 -43.55
N LYS A 52 4.70 -35.00 -44.58
CA LYS A 52 4.52 -34.30 -45.87
C LYS A 52 3.57 -33.08 -45.74
N LEU A 53 2.75 -33.02 -44.70
CA LEU A 53 1.88 -31.87 -44.45
C LEU A 53 2.52 -30.77 -43.62
N ARG A 54 3.69 -31.00 -43.02
CA ARG A 54 4.39 -29.98 -42.21
C ARG A 54 4.59 -28.67 -42.96
N PRO A 55 5.07 -28.60 -44.20
CA PRO A 55 5.26 -27.31 -44.88
C PRO A 55 3.96 -26.54 -45.05
N TRP A 56 2.88 -27.25 -45.36
CA TRP A 56 1.56 -26.64 -45.52
C TRP A 56 1.01 -26.11 -44.16
N ILE A 57 1.14 -26.90 -43.09
CA ILE A 57 0.74 -26.47 -41.74
C ILE A 57 1.56 -25.26 -41.31
N ASN A 58 2.87 -25.29 -41.48
CA ASN A 58 3.78 -24.21 -41.15
C ASN A 58 3.37 -22.93 -41.90
N GLU A 59 3.09 -22.98 -43.19
CA GLU A 59 2.64 -21.84 -44.00
C GLU A 59 1.29 -21.28 -43.50
N LYS A 60 0.30 -22.15 -43.22
CA LYS A 60 -1.03 -21.72 -42.81
C LYS A 60 -1.01 -21.13 -41.41
N VAL A 61 -0.29 -21.74 -40.48
CA VAL A 61 -0.15 -21.20 -39.10
C VAL A 61 0.63 -19.91 -39.12
N SER A 62 1.74 -19.83 -39.92
CA SER A 62 2.50 -18.58 -40.07
C SER A 62 1.64 -17.43 -40.63
N THR A 63 0.85 -17.71 -41.67
CA THR A 63 -0.06 -16.73 -42.27
C THR A 63 -1.12 -16.26 -41.25
N PHE A 64 -1.65 -17.21 -40.44
CA PHE A 64 -2.66 -16.88 -39.41
C PHE A 64 -2.04 -16.08 -38.26
N ALA A 65 -0.85 -16.47 -37.80
CA ALA A 65 -0.14 -15.82 -36.70
C ALA A 65 0.52 -14.49 -37.11
N GLY A 66 0.71 -14.25 -38.42
CA GLY A 66 1.53 -13.14 -38.93
C GLY A 66 3.01 -13.26 -38.57
N ARG A 67 3.50 -14.49 -38.32
CA ARG A 67 4.86 -14.78 -37.81
C ARG A 67 5.31 -16.14 -38.31
N ASP A 68 6.62 -16.33 -38.41
CA ASP A 68 7.17 -17.60 -38.84
C ASP A 68 6.95 -18.67 -37.78
N PHE A 69 6.15 -19.66 -38.13
CA PHE A 69 5.91 -20.85 -37.33
C PHE A 69 6.52 -22.06 -38.04
N ALA A 70 7.22 -22.91 -37.29
CA ALA A 70 7.78 -24.13 -37.82
C ALA A 70 7.64 -25.31 -36.84
N ILE A 71 7.28 -26.45 -37.40
CA ILE A 71 7.45 -27.76 -36.79
C ILE A 71 8.72 -28.36 -37.43
N ASN A 72 9.82 -28.39 -36.64
CA ASN A 72 11.11 -28.85 -37.16
C ASN A 72 11.26 -30.38 -37.01
N GLY A 73 10.63 -30.95 -36.01
CA GLY A 73 10.65 -32.39 -35.74
C GLY A 73 9.50 -33.15 -36.39
N ASP A 74 9.16 -34.33 -35.85
CA ASP A 74 8.15 -35.22 -36.38
C ASP A 74 6.73 -34.75 -36.09
N LEU A 75 5.86 -34.98 -37.08
CA LEU A 75 4.42 -34.81 -36.97
C LEU A 75 3.72 -36.16 -37.08
N GLN A 76 3.03 -36.56 -36.01
CA GLN A 76 2.28 -37.82 -35.93
C GLN A 76 0.82 -37.53 -35.64
N LEU A 77 -0.05 -38.36 -36.22
CA LEU A 77 -1.49 -38.26 -36.01
C LEU A 77 -2.00 -39.57 -35.42
N GLN A 78 -2.76 -39.49 -34.36
CA GLN A 78 -3.45 -40.62 -33.75
C GLN A 78 -4.98 -40.38 -33.77
N TRP A 79 -5.69 -41.41 -34.15
CA TRP A 79 -7.16 -41.39 -34.10
C TRP A 79 -7.68 -41.70 -32.71
N THR A 80 -8.66 -40.92 -32.26
CA THR A 80 -9.38 -41.18 -31.03
C THR A 80 -10.83 -41.50 -31.33
N TRP A 81 -11.26 -42.68 -30.93
CA TRP A 81 -12.61 -43.14 -31.15
C TRP A 81 -12.99 -44.23 -30.16
N PRO A 82 -14.21 -44.18 -29.55
CA PRO A 82 -15.18 -43.08 -29.56
C PRO A 82 -14.72 -41.86 -28.78
N GLN A 83 -15.36 -40.69 -28.98
CA GLN A 83 -15.03 -39.44 -28.25
C GLN A 83 -15.65 -39.49 -26.85
N PRO A 84 -14.86 -39.50 -25.75
CA PRO A 84 -15.36 -39.68 -24.39
C PRO A 84 -16.15 -38.47 -23.86
N LEU A 85 -15.92 -37.29 -24.43
CA LEU A 85 -16.53 -36.04 -23.96
C LEU A 85 -17.81 -35.63 -24.71
N ASP A 86 -18.15 -36.32 -25.81
CA ASP A 86 -19.34 -36.01 -26.60
C ASP A 86 -20.51 -36.94 -26.29
N THR A 87 -21.74 -36.45 -26.43
CA THR A 87 -22.96 -37.19 -26.20
C THR A 87 -23.76 -37.37 -27.50
N GLY A 88 -24.55 -38.42 -27.57
CA GLY A 88 -25.38 -38.74 -28.76
C GLY A 88 -24.53 -39.21 -29.95
N TRP A 89 -24.95 -38.87 -31.18
CA TRP A 89 -24.26 -39.28 -32.41
C TRP A 89 -22.84 -38.73 -32.54
N ARG A 90 -22.53 -37.59 -31.89
CA ARG A 90 -21.22 -36.96 -31.91
C ARG A 90 -20.16 -37.81 -31.21
N HIS A 91 -20.55 -38.61 -30.24
CA HIS A 91 -19.68 -39.58 -29.56
C HIS A 91 -19.00 -40.53 -30.56
N TRP A 92 -19.65 -40.84 -31.66
CA TRP A 92 -19.19 -41.74 -32.69
C TRP A 92 -18.43 -41.07 -33.86
N VAL A 93 -18.25 -39.75 -33.81
CA VAL A 93 -17.41 -39.03 -34.76
C VAL A 93 -15.94 -39.17 -34.34
N PRO A 94 -15.04 -39.68 -35.18
CA PRO A 94 -13.65 -39.80 -34.81
C PRO A 94 -13.00 -38.43 -34.59
N GLY A 95 -12.19 -38.32 -33.56
CA GLY A 95 -11.34 -37.17 -33.30
C GLY A 95 -9.88 -37.47 -33.66
N VAL A 96 -9.07 -36.48 -33.68
CA VAL A 96 -7.65 -36.56 -34.02
C VAL A 96 -6.78 -35.95 -32.93
N VAL A 97 -5.77 -36.70 -32.53
CA VAL A 97 -4.70 -36.18 -31.69
C VAL A 97 -3.45 -36.00 -32.55
N LEU A 98 -3.01 -34.75 -32.62
CA LEU A 98 -1.75 -34.38 -33.31
C LEU A 98 -0.62 -34.32 -32.29
N HIS A 99 0.48 -35.02 -32.58
CA HIS A 99 1.72 -34.93 -31.86
C HIS A 99 2.74 -34.26 -32.74
N ALA A 100 3.30 -33.14 -32.33
CA ALA A 100 4.33 -32.42 -33.06
C ALA A 100 5.52 -32.22 -32.14
N SER A 101 6.73 -32.42 -32.64
CA SER A 101 7.98 -32.20 -31.90
C SER A 101 8.75 -31.02 -32.47
N ASP A 102 9.56 -30.40 -31.63
CA ASP A 102 10.40 -29.24 -31.94
C ASP A 102 9.67 -28.10 -32.66
N LEU A 103 8.77 -27.44 -31.90
CA LEU A 103 8.00 -26.32 -32.41
C LEU A 103 8.72 -25.01 -32.12
N THR A 104 8.62 -24.09 -33.08
CA THR A 104 9.17 -22.73 -32.96
C THR A 104 8.17 -21.71 -33.50
N LEU A 105 8.08 -20.57 -32.82
CA LEU A 105 7.35 -19.39 -33.26
C LEU A 105 8.24 -18.15 -33.13
N SER A 106 8.41 -17.41 -34.22
CA SER A 106 9.26 -16.22 -34.23
C SER A 106 8.68 -15.01 -33.51
N GLN A 107 9.55 -14.07 -33.16
CA GLN A 107 9.17 -12.72 -32.74
C GLN A 107 8.48 -11.97 -33.90
N PRO A 108 7.70 -10.89 -33.62
CA PRO A 108 7.25 -9.97 -34.65
C PRO A 108 8.43 -9.44 -35.47
N GLN A 109 8.21 -9.13 -36.74
CA GLN A 109 9.26 -8.56 -37.61
C GLN A 109 9.84 -7.28 -37.00
N GLY A 110 11.16 -7.19 -36.95
CA GLY A 110 11.87 -6.06 -36.34
C GLY A 110 12.00 -6.09 -34.80
N TRP A 111 11.45 -7.08 -34.12
CA TRP A 111 11.63 -7.27 -32.68
C TRP A 111 12.91 -8.03 -32.38
N LEU A 112 13.79 -7.36 -31.65
CA LEU A 112 14.96 -8.01 -31.03
C LEU A 112 14.78 -7.87 -29.52
N VAL A 113 14.43 -8.95 -28.86
CA VAL A 113 14.40 -8.98 -27.39
C VAL A 113 15.84 -9.08 -26.92
N ARG A 114 16.38 -7.99 -26.35
CA ARG A 114 17.62 -8.08 -25.57
C ARG A 114 17.34 -9.08 -24.45
N GLN A 115 18.07 -10.19 -24.46
CA GLN A 115 18.03 -11.13 -23.35
C GLN A 115 18.28 -10.36 -22.06
N ALA A 116 17.44 -10.59 -21.05
CA ALA A 116 17.72 -10.09 -19.71
C ALA A 116 19.13 -10.57 -19.34
N PRO A 117 20.01 -9.69 -18.84
CA PRO A 117 21.40 -10.05 -18.57
C PRO A 117 21.46 -11.31 -17.70
N GLU A 118 22.13 -12.31 -18.17
CA GLU A 118 22.28 -13.66 -17.61
C GLU A 118 22.97 -13.70 -16.25
N LYS A 119 23.43 -12.54 -15.75
CA LYS A 119 24.06 -12.38 -14.45
C LYS A 119 23.09 -11.88 -13.35
N ALA A 120 21.88 -12.38 -13.32
CA ALA A 120 21.05 -12.30 -12.13
C ALA A 120 21.22 -13.62 -11.39
N ASP A 121 21.90 -13.55 -10.23
CA ASP A 121 22.05 -14.57 -9.20
C ASP A 121 21.38 -15.92 -9.54
N ASP A 122 22.18 -16.91 -9.85
CA ASP A 122 21.93 -18.17 -10.56
C ASP A 122 20.98 -19.16 -9.85
N LYS A 123 20.06 -18.63 -9.03
CA LYS A 123 19.01 -19.44 -8.41
C LYS A 123 17.77 -19.43 -9.29
N GLN A 124 17.66 -20.46 -10.12
CA GLN A 124 16.42 -20.76 -10.84
C GLN A 124 15.23 -20.70 -9.87
N PRO A 125 14.06 -20.19 -10.32
CA PRO A 125 12.87 -20.21 -9.47
C PRO A 125 12.56 -21.66 -9.08
N VAL A 126 12.62 -21.93 -7.78
CA VAL A 126 12.31 -23.27 -7.25
C VAL A 126 10.82 -23.45 -7.26
N LEU A 127 10.32 -24.49 -7.91
CA LEU A 127 8.93 -24.89 -7.80
C LEU A 127 8.69 -25.45 -6.40
N PRO A 128 7.56 -25.16 -5.73
CA PRO A 128 7.25 -25.75 -4.44
C PRO A 128 7.21 -27.28 -4.56
N ALA A 129 7.97 -27.97 -3.71
CA ALA A 129 8.18 -29.41 -3.81
C ALA A 129 6.87 -30.19 -3.58
N THR A 130 5.98 -29.71 -2.70
CA THR A 130 4.69 -30.36 -2.44
C THR A 130 3.61 -29.35 -2.03
N PRO A 131 2.31 -29.67 -2.22
CA PRO A 131 1.20 -28.86 -1.69
C PRO A 131 1.22 -28.72 -0.16
N LYS A 132 1.94 -29.58 0.56
CA LYS A 132 2.01 -29.59 2.01
C LYS A 132 2.75 -28.38 2.59
N GLU A 133 3.75 -27.85 1.90
CA GLU A 133 4.53 -26.68 2.32
C GLU A 133 3.77 -25.35 2.19
N LEU A 134 2.77 -25.32 1.31
CA LEU A 134 1.89 -24.16 1.15
C LEU A 134 0.63 -24.23 2.04
N ASN A 135 0.45 -25.32 2.79
CA ASN A 135 -0.79 -25.62 3.50
C ASN A 135 -0.94 -24.88 4.85
N THR A 136 0.05 -24.13 5.30
CA THR A 136 0.01 -23.52 6.63
C THR A 136 -0.86 -22.27 6.73
N GLY A 137 -1.38 -21.72 5.64
CA GLY A 137 -2.29 -20.56 5.64
C GLY A 137 -1.77 -19.32 6.39
N ARG A 138 -0.48 -19.30 6.73
CA ARG A 138 0.22 -18.23 7.43
C ARG A 138 1.55 -17.95 6.77
N LEU A 139 1.94 -16.68 6.78
CA LEU A 139 3.30 -16.31 6.42
C LEU A 139 4.29 -17.00 7.39
N PRO A 140 5.44 -17.53 6.91
CA PRO A 140 6.45 -18.15 7.79
C PRO A 140 6.85 -17.17 8.90
N GLU A 141 6.92 -17.63 10.14
CA GLU A 141 7.37 -16.83 11.27
C GLU A 141 8.81 -16.34 11.07
N GLN A 142 9.10 -15.13 11.54
CA GLN A 142 10.46 -14.57 11.49
C GLN A 142 11.38 -15.41 12.38
N GLY A 143 12.10 -16.34 11.80
CA GLY A 143 13.07 -17.16 12.54
C GLY A 143 13.45 -18.48 11.89
N GLN A 144 12.67 -18.99 10.95
CA GLN A 144 12.94 -20.32 10.37
C GLN A 144 13.73 -20.33 9.05
N VAL A 145 14.35 -19.23 8.64
CA VAL A 145 15.17 -19.16 7.41
C VAL A 145 16.66 -19.41 7.67
N ALA A 146 17.04 -19.78 8.87
CA ALA A 146 18.44 -20.08 9.19
C ALA A 146 18.50 -21.37 10.01
N ASN A 147 18.39 -22.53 9.40
CA ASN A 147 19.02 -23.80 9.73
C ASN A 147 18.24 -24.97 9.13
N GLU A 148 18.26 -25.13 7.83
CA GLU A 148 18.02 -26.46 7.25
C GLU A 148 19.30 -27.27 7.35
N LYS A 149 19.41 -28.01 8.44
CA LYS A 149 20.23 -29.21 8.52
C LYS A 149 19.71 -30.19 7.47
N LYS A 150 20.58 -30.62 6.57
CA LYS A 150 20.39 -31.77 5.71
C LYS A 150 19.84 -32.96 6.50
N THR A 151 18.59 -33.28 6.30
CA THR A 151 18.04 -34.60 6.57
C THR A 151 17.83 -35.28 5.22
N SER A 152 18.70 -36.24 4.96
CA SER A 152 18.61 -37.21 3.88
C SER A 152 17.31 -38.00 4.05
N VAL A 153 16.42 -37.90 3.07
CA VAL A 153 15.38 -38.88 2.79
C VAL A 153 15.54 -39.23 1.33
N ASP A 154 15.83 -40.50 1.12
CA ASP A 154 16.00 -41.15 -0.17
C ASP A 154 14.77 -40.93 -1.06
N ASP A 155 14.92 -40.15 -2.11
CA ASP A 155 14.10 -40.16 -3.31
C ASP A 155 15.07 -40.03 -4.50
N ASP A 156 15.60 -41.16 -4.93
CA ASP A 156 16.60 -41.29 -6.01
C ASP A 156 16.09 -40.95 -7.41
N ASP A 157 14.83 -40.51 -7.56
CA ASP A 157 14.25 -40.17 -8.87
C ASP A 157 14.23 -38.66 -9.21
N ALA A 158 14.66 -37.77 -8.29
CA ALA A 158 14.61 -36.31 -8.50
C ALA A 158 15.94 -35.69 -8.98
N ILE A 159 17.03 -36.42 -9.02
CA ILE A 159 18.40 -35.86 -9.21
C ILE A 159 18.91 -35.98 -10.67
N ALA A 160 18.22 -36.73 -11.53
CA ALA A 160 18.74 -37.01 -12.89
C ALA A 160 18.54 -35.87 -13.91
N ASP A 161 17.84 -34.78 -13.61
CA ASP A 161 17.49 -33.73 -14.59
C ASP A 161 18.05 -32.33 -14.32
N ALA A 162 18.98 -32.20 -13.37
CA ALA A 162 19.58 -30.90 -13.01
C ALA A 162 20.71 -30.42 -13.98
N GLY A 163 20.99 -31.15 -15.03
CA GLY A 163 22.17 -30.94 -15.88
C GLY A 163 21.92 -30.47 -17.31
N ARG A 164 20.68 -30.33 -17.76
CA ARG A 164 20.44 -29.79 -19.11
C ARG A 164 20.37 -28.27 -19.07
N GLN A 165 21.45 -27.64 -19.54
CA GLN A 165 21.40 -26.26 -19.98
C GLN A 165 20.32 -26.14 -21.07
N PRO A 166 19.38 -25.16 -20.97
CA PRO A 166 18.46 -24.89 -22.05
C PRO A 166 19.28 -24.57 -23.32
N PRO A 167 18.86 -25.06 -24.50
CA PRO A 167 19.53 -24.77 -25.74
C PRO A 167 19.68 -23.24 -25.91
N GLU A 168 20.83 -22.83 -26.45
CA GLU A 168 21.13 -21.42 -26.74
C GLU A 168 20.03 -20.87 -27.63
N ARG A 169 19.28 -19.92 -27.13
CA ARG A 169 18.07 -19.44 -27.77
C ARG A 169 18.40 -18.36 -28.78
N ASP A 170 17.92 -18.49 -30.00
CA ASP A 170 17.95 -17.42 -30.99
C ASP A 170 17.06 -16.24 -30.49
N ALA A 171 17.61 -15.03 -30.45
CA ALA A 171 16.91 -13.79 -30.06
C ALA A 171 15.66 -13.48 -30.92
N ARG A 172 15.53 -14.14 -32.05
CA ARG A 172 14.40 -14.06 -32.98
C ARG A 172 13.22 -14.96 -32.61
N THR A 173 13.40 -15.91 -31.69
CA THR A 173 12.37 -16.87 -31.32
C THR A 173 11.57 -16.39 -30.10
N MET A 174 10.25 -16.35 -30.24
CA MET A 174 9.32 -16.00 -29.16
C MET A 174 8.93 -17.22 -28.32
N ILE A 175 8.57 -18.32 -28.98
CA ILE A 175 8.14 -19.56 -28.32
C ILE A 175 8.88 -20.73 -28.92
N THR A 176 9.41 -21.59 -28.06
CA THR A 176 9.85 -22.95 -28.44
C THR A 176 9.09 -23.95 -27.60
N ALA A 177 8.84 -25.15 -28.11
CA ALA A 177 8.32 -26.26 -27.33
C ALA A 177 8.92 -27.57 -27.82
N ALA A 178 9.36 -28.40 -26.88
CA ALA A 178 9.93 -29.70 -27.24
C ALA A 178 8.87 -30.59 -27.91
N ASN A 179 7.67 -30.63 -27.35
CA ASN A 179 6.53 -31.35 -27.91
C ASN A 179 5.23 -30.57 -27.72
N ALA A 180 4.31 -30.70 -28.67
CA ALA A 180 2.94 -30.28 -28.55
C ALA A 180 2.00 -31.43 -28.88
N THR A 181 0.98 -31.63 -28.02
CA THR A 181 -0.09 -32.59 -28.29
C THR A 181 -1.41 -31.81 -28.34
N ALA A 182 -2.07 -31.84 -29.49
CA ALA A 182 -3.32 -31.12 -29.73
C ALA A 182 -4.43 -32.11 -30.07
N SER A 183 -5.53 -32.07 -29.30
CA SER A 183 -6.73 -32.84 -29.56
C SER A 183 -7.69 -32.01 -30.40
N LEU A 184 -7.89 -32.39 -31.66
CA LEU A 184 -8.69 -31.65 -32.67
C LEU A 184 -10.04 -32.31 -32.92
N ARG A 185 -11.11 -31.54 -32.91
CA ARG A 185 -12.44 -31.96 -33.38
C ARG A 185 -12.55 -31.77 -34.88
N LEU A 186 -12.91 -32.82 -35.60
CA LEU A 186 -13.06 -32.74 -37.06
C LEU A 186 -14.34 -32.09 -37.51
N TRP A 187 -15.43 -32.26 -36.77
CA TRP A 187 -16.74 -31.71 -37.13
C TRP A 187 -16.77 -30.18 -37.31
N PRO A 188 -16.19 -29.36 -36.41
CA PRO A 188 -16.18 -27.91 -36.56
C PRO A 188 -15.37 -27.39 -37.75
N LEU A 189 -14.45 -28.20 -38.29
CA LEU A 189 -13.68 -27.83 -39.47
C LEU A 189 -14.58 -27.63 -40.72
N LEU A 190 -15.69 -28.35 -40.82
CA LEU A 190 -16.70 -28.15 -41.89
C LEU A 190 -17.30 -26.76 -41.87
N ALA A 191 -17.38 -26.14 -40.70
CA ALA A 191 -17.83 -24.76 -40.49
C ALA A 191 -16.67 -23.75 -40.47
N ARG A 192 -15.44 -24.13 -40.85
CA ARG A 192 -14.21 -23.34 -40.79
C ARG A 192 -13.85 -22.88 -39.36
N HIS A 193 -14.19 -23.73 -38.41
CA HIS A 193 -13.88 -23.52 -37.01
C HIS A 193 -12.89 -24.59 -36.55
N VAL A 194 -11.65 -24.15 -36.18
CA VAL A 194 -10.65 -25.05 -35.61
C VAL A 194 -10.86 -25.10 -34.11
N GLN A 195 -11.39 -26.21 -33.63
CA GLN A 195 -11.63 -26.44 -32.21
C GLN A 195 -10.66 -27.48 -31.67
N LEU A 196 -9.77 -27.02 -30.78
CA LEU A 196 -8.88 -27.89 -30.00
C LEU A 196 -9.52 -28.15 -28.64
N ASP A 197 -9.83 -29.41 -28.32
CA ASP A 197 -10.33 -29.77 -26.98
C ASP A 197 -9.26 -29.59 -25.91
N SER A 198 -8.04 -29.99 -26.23
CA SER A 198 -6.88 -29.80 -25.37
C SER A 198 -5.62 -29.53 -26.19
N LEU A 199 -4.77 -28.66 -25.66
CA LEU A 199 -3.43 -28.41 -26.14
C LEU A 199 -2.47 -28.61 -24.97
N LEU A 200 -1.63 -29.63 -25.06
CA LEU A 200 -0.54 -29.89 -24.10
C LEU A 200 0.78 -29.44 -24.73
N LEU A 201 1.47 -28.53 -24.09
CA LEU A 201 2.82 -28.10 -24.42
C LEU A 201 3.80 -28.69 -23.41
N GLN A 202 4.84 -29.39 -23.92
CA GLN A 202 5.91 -29.98 -23.11
C GLN A 202 7.17 -29.13 -23.26
N ALA A 203 7.76 -28.78 -22.14
CA ALA A 203 8.93 -27.93 -22.04
C ALA A 203 8.83 -26.65 -22.93
N PRO A 204 7.71 -25.94 -22.95
CA PRO A 204 7.66 -24.71 -23.70
C PRO A 204 8.55 -23.65 -23.00
N ASP A 205 9.32 -22.94 -23.80
CA ASP A 205 10.05 -21.76 -23.37
C ASP A 205 9.52 -20.54 -24.15
N MET A 206 8.88 -19.61 -23.44
CA MET A 206 8.21 -18.45 -24.00
C MET A 206 8.86 -17.16 -23.53
N VAL A 207 9.03 -16.18 -24.43
CA VAL A 207 9.47 -14.83 -24.07
C VAL A 207 8.45 -13.82 -24.49
N LEU A 208 7.83 -13.21 -23.48
CA LEU A 208 6.93 -12.09 -23.63
C LEU A 208 7.67 -10.79 -23.31
N ALA A 209 7.56 -9.79 -24.16
CA ALA A 209 8.23 -8.53 -23.99
C ALA A 209 7.32 -7.34 -24.36
N ARG A 210 7.41 -6.29 -23.57
CA ARG A 210 6.84 -4.96 -23.88
C ARG A 210 7.97 -3.95 -23.96
N ASN A 211 8.01 -3.20 -25.08
CA ASN A 211 9.05 -2.20 -25.32
C ASN A 211 8.75 -0.87 -24.59
N ASP A 212 9.64 0.08 -24.71
CA ASP A 212 9.56 1.43 -24.13
C ASP A 212 8.41 2.27 -24.70
N LYS A 213 7.94 1.95 -25.93
CA LYS A 213 6.76 2.57 -26.55
C LYS A 213 5.44 1.98 -26.08
N GLY A 214 5.47 0.94 -25.24
CA GLY A 214 4.29 0.24 -24.74
C GLY A 214 3.74 -0.83 -25.69
N GLU A 215 4.39 -1.06 -26.85
CA GLU A 215 4.04 -2.15 -27.75
C GLU A 215 4.46 -3.48 -27.14
N ASN A 216 3.77 -4.56 -27.45
CA ASN A 216 4.06 -5.88 -26.93
C ASN A 216 4.22 -6.91 -28.03
N ASN A 217 4.96 -8.00 -27.76
CA ASN A 217 5.21 -9.06 -28.71
C ASN A 217 4.14 -10.18 -28.69
N TRP A 218 3.13 -10.12 -27.86
CA TRP A 218 2.06 -11.13 -27.76
C TRP A 218 0.76 -10.71 -28.42
N THR A 219 0.65 -9.50 -28.96
CA THR A 219 -0.46 -9.10 -29.80
C THR A 219 -0.24 -9.63 -31.21
N PHE A 220 -1.17 -10.43 -31.69
CA PHE A 220 -1.17 -10.95 -33.04
C PHE A 220 -2.01 -10.03 -33.92
N ASP A 221 -1.43 -9.56 -35.02
CA ASP A 221 -2.15 -8.75 -36.00
C ASP A 221 -3.28 -9.56 -36.61
N LYS A 222 -4.47 -8.96 -36.69
CA LYS A 222 -5.59 -9.60 -37.38
C LYS A 222 -5.23 -9.68 -38.87
N PRO A 223 -5.28 -10.88 -39.51
CA PRO A 223 -5.02 -10.97 -40.93
C PRO A 223 -5.97 -10.06 -41.71
N SER A 224 -5.40 -9.16 -42.51
CA SER A 224 -6.11 -8.19 -43.35
C SER A 224 -6.76 -8.80 -44.58
N SER A 225 -6.90 -10.13 -44.65
CA SER A 225 -7.43 -10.83 -45.81
C SER A 225 -8.93 -10.77 -45.89
N SER A 226 -9.44 -10.35 -47.05
CA SER A 226 -10.84 -10.40 -47.47
C SER A 226 -11.38 -11.80 -47.73
N GLY A 227 -10.68 -12.85 -47.29
CA GLY A 227 -11.06 -14.27 -47.46
C GLY A 227 -11.98 -14.77 -46.34
N PRO A 228 -12.54 -15.98 -46.50
CA PRO A 228 -13.39 -16.60 -45.50
C PRO A 228 -12.62 -16.78 -44.18
N LYS A 229 -13.12 -16.16 -43.11
CA LYS A 229 -12.43 -16.12 -41.79
C LYS A 229 -12.54 -17.48 -41.11
N TRP A 230 -11.40 -18.07 -40.82
CA TRP A 230 -11.32 -19.21 -39.93
C TRP A 230 -11.34 -18.69 -38.48
N SER A 231 -12.12 -19.34 -37.63
CA SER A 231 -12.09 -19.12 -36.19
C SER A 231 -11.30 -20.23 -35.50
N PHE A 232 -10.60 -19.86 -34.42
CA PHE A 232 -9.74 -20.78 -33.69
C PHE A 232 -10.12 -20.75 -32.21
N GLU A 233 -10.34 -21.92 -31.61
CA GLU A 233 -10.74 -22.07 -30.22
C GLU A 233 -9.91 -23.17 -29.55
N ILE A 234 -9.36 -22.86 -28.37
CA ILE A 234 -8.67 -23.82 -27.51
C ILE A 234 -9.53 -24.04 -26.26
N GLY A 235 -9.90 -25.26 -25.97
CA GLY A 235 -10.57 -25.67 -24.74
C GLY A 235 -9.62 -25.62 -23.57
N GLN A 236 -8.83 -26.65 -23.42
CA GLN A 236 -7.90 -26.79 -22.29
C GLN A 236 -6.47 -26.58 -22.72
N LEU A 237 -5.77 -25.64 -22.09
CA LEU A 237 -4.33 -25.48 -22.24
C LEU A 237 -3.62 -26.08 -21.02
N ARG A 238 -2.73 -27.05 -21.29
CA ARG A 238 -1.84 -27.68 -20.30
C ARG A 238 -0.38 -27.38 -20.63
N ILE A 239 0.39 -27.09 -19.60
CA ILE A 239 1.83 -26.81 -19.74
C ILE A 239 2.56 -27.77 -18.80
N SER A 240 3.52 -28.52 -19.32
CA SER A 240 4.40 -29.36 -18.53
C SER A 240 5.81 -28.83 -18.65
N ASP A 241 6.46 -28.59 -17.52
CA ASP A 241 7.85 -28.09 -17.41
C ASP A 241 8.10 -26.81 -18.24
N GLY A 242 7.15 -25.87 -18.21
CA GLY A 242 7.21 -24.65 -18.99
C GLY A 242 8.06 -23.56 -18.34
N VAL A 243 8.73 -22.77 -19.16
CA VAL A 243 9.45 -21.56 -18.75
C VAL A 243 8.85 -20.36 -19.47
N LEU A 244 8.57 -19.29 -18.72
CA LEU A 244 8.06 -18.02 -19.22
C LEU A 244 9.01 -16.90 -18.79
N GLY A 245 9.67 -16.25 -19.73
CA GLY A 245 10.34 -14.97 -19.53
C GLY A 245 9.39 -13.82 -19.83
N TRP A 246 9.28 -12.86 -18.93
CA TRP A 246 8.52 -11.64 -19.15
C TRP A 246 9.38 -10.42 -18.86
N SER A 247 9.48 -9.52 -19.84
CA SER A 247 10.17 -8.24 -19.72
C SER A 247 9.25 -7.09 -20.08
N ASP A 248 9.30 -6.03 -19.28
CA ASP A 248 8.48 -4.83 -19.45
C ASP A 248 9.37 -3.59 -19.33
N ALA A 249 9.69 -2.97 -20.46
CA ALA A 249 10.55 -1.79 -20.48
C ALA A 249 9.85 -0.54 -19.90
N VAL A 250 8.52 -0.44 -20.00
CA VAL A 250 7.75 0.69 -19.41
C VAL A 250 7.82 0.64 -17.88
N LYS A 251 7.73 -0.56 -17.31
CA LYS A 251 7.81 -0.78 -15.85
C LYS A 251 9.21 -1.09 -15.36
N ASN A 252 10.20 -1.17 -16.25
CA ASN A 252 11.57 -1.60 -15.93
C ASN A 252 11.63 -2.92 -15.14
N MET A 253 10.84 -3.90 -15.57
CA MET A 253 10.67 -5.17 -14.87
C MET A 253 11.09 -6.35 -15.77
N ALA A 254 11.77 -7.34 -15.18
CA ALA A 254 12.03 -8.61 -15.83
C ALA A 254 11.81 -9.76 -14.83
N VAL A 255 11.03 -10.75 -15.26
CA VAL A 255 10.63 -11.91 -14.46
C VAL A 255 10.76 -13.18 -15.29
N ARG A 256 11.25 -14.25 -14.67
CA ARG A 256 11.23 -15.60 -15.22
C ARG A 256 10.34 -16.47 -14.33
N ALA A 257 9.40 -17.19 -14.95
CA ALA A 257 8.50 -18.10 -14.27
C ALA A 257 8.69 -19.53 -14.79
N ARG A 258 8.62 -20.51 -13.89
CA ARG A 258 8.43 -21.93 -14.23
C ARG A 258 7.00 -22.31 -13.91
N ILE A 259 6.38 -23.07 -14.81
CA ILE A 259 5.00 -23.49 -14.73
C ILE A 259 4.92 -24.97 -15.03
N ASP A 260 4.22 -25.72 -14.17
CA ASP A 260 4.07 -27.15 -14.34
C ASP A 260 2.67 -27.61 -13.94
N THR A 261 2.10 -28.52 -14.71
CA THR A 261 0.79 -29.12 -14.43
C THR A 261 0.95 -30.28 -13.46
N LEU A 262 0.18 -30.29 -12.39
CA LEU A 262 0.19 -31.36 -11.40
C LEU A 262 -0.39 -32.65 -12.00
N ARG A 263 0.28 -33.77 -11.78
CA ARG A 263 -0.14 -35.08 -12.31
C ARG A 263 -1.34 -35.68 -11.55
N ARG A 264 -1.71 -35.14 -10.41
CA ARG A 264 -2.82 -35.62 -9.57
C ARG A 264 -4.15 -35.09 -10.08
N PRO A 265 -5.23 -35.89 -10.02
CA PRO A 265 -6.56 -35.40 -10.35
C PRO A 265 -7.00 -34.31 -9.37
N VAL A 266 -7.67 -33.31 -9.90
CA VAL A 266 -8.25 -32.22 -9.10
C VAL A 266 -9.45 -32.77 -8.34
N SER A 267 -9.52 -32.48 -7.05
CA SER A 267 -10.63 -32.82 -6.17
C SER A 267 -11.17 -31.57 -5.47
N ALA A 268 -12.34 -31.66 -4.84
CA ALA A 268 -12.90 -30.54 -4.08
C ALA A 268 -11.96 -30.06 -2.97
N ASP A 269 -11.20 -30.99 -2.35
CA ASP A 269 -10.23 -30.67 -1.30
C ASP A 269 -8.89 -30.15 -1.84
N GLN A 270 -8.62 -30.37 -3.13
CA GLN A 270 -7.41 -29.91 -3.82
C GLN A 270 -7.77 -29.35 -5.20
N PRO A 271 -8.27 -28.07 -5.25
CA PRO A 271 -8.77 -27.49 -6.48
C PRO A 271 -7.65 -26.99 -7.43
N TYR A 272 -6.40 -27.25 -7.09
CA TYR A 272 -5.25 -26.77 -7.85
C TYR A 272 -4.71 -27.83 -8.78
N GLY A 273 -4.48 -27.48 -10.04
CA GLY A 273 -3.93 -28.35 -11.06
C GLY A 273 -2.58 -27.91 -11.62
N VAL A 274 -2.13 -26.70 -11.27
CA VAL A 274 -0.88 -26.12 -11.75
C VAL A 274 -0.09 -25.57 -10.57
N ARG A 275 1.21 -25.81 -10.58
CA ARG A 275 2.19 -25.15 -9.72
C ARG A 275 3.01 -24.17 -10.52
N PHE A 276 3.41 -23.06 -9.91
CA PHE A 276 4.30 -22.09 -10.53
C PHE A 276 5.28 -21.50 -9.52
N GLY A 277 6.45 -21.12 -10.04
CA GLY A 277 7.41 -20.31 -9.31
C GLY A 277 7.93 -19.22 -10.21
N LEU A 278 8.13 -18.00 -9.67
CA LEU A 278 8.71 -16.90 -10.43
C LEU A 278 9.80 -16.19 -9.64
N ALA A 279 10.80 -15.69 -10.35
CA ALA A 279 11.85 -14.85 -9.82
C ALA A 279 12.22 -13.77 -10.84
N GLY A 280 12.61 -12.62 -10.35
CA GLY A 280 12.97 -11.50 -11.20
C GLY A 280 13.27 -10.24 -10.41
N TYR A 281 13.18 -9.11 -11.07
CA TYR A 281 13.47 -7.82 -10.48
C TYR A 281 12.63 -6.69 -11.10
N LEU A 282 12.42 -5.68 -10.29
CA LEU A 282 11.87 -4.38 -10.67
C LEU A 282 12.96 -3.33 -10.46
N HIS A 283 13.21 -2.50 -11.47
CA HIS A 283 14.08 -1.33 -11.35
C HIS A 283 13.23 -0.08 -11.15
N GLN A 284 13.56 0.70 -10.12
CA GLN A 284 12.94 1.99 -9.87
C GLN A 284 14.04 3.03 -9.62
N GLY A 285 14.25 3.90 -10.59
CA GLY A 285 15.38 4.81 -10.58
C GLY A 285 16.71 4.05 -10.48
N LYS A 286 17.43 4.21 -9.36
CA LYS A 286 18.69 3.50 -9.07
C LYS A 286 18.51 2.23 -8.24
N THR A 287 17.31 1.94 -7.76
CA THR A 287 17.02 0.80 -6.87
C THR A 287 16.58 -0.41 -7.69
N ARG A 288 17.18 -1.57 -7.40
CA ARG A 288 16.78 -2.87 -7.96
C ARG A 288 16.14 -3.71 -6.87
N THR A 289 14.82 -3.92 -6.96
CA THR A 289 14.06 -4.74 -6.02
C THR A 289 13.89 -6.14 -6.57
N GLN A 290 14.38 -7.14 -5.84
CA GLN A 290 14.22 -8.55 -6.21
C GLN A 290 12.80 -9.00 -5.87
N ILE A 291 12.15 -9.67 -6.85
CA ILE A 291 10.81 -10.25 -6.71
C ILE A 291 10.93 -11.76 -6.80
N ARG A 292 10.27 -12.48 -5.88
CA ARG A 292 10.09 -13.94 -5.91
C ARG A 292 8.66 -14.24 -5.52
N ALA A 293 8.03 -15.19 -6.22
CA ALA A 293 6.75 -15.72 -5.81
C ALA A 293 6.65 -17.19 -6.21
N GLN A 294 5.79 -17.91 -5.49
CA GLN A 294 5.45 -19.28 -5.76
C GLN A 294 3.99 -19.54 -5.44
N GLY A 295 3.38 -20.49 -6.09
CA GLY A 295 1.97 -20.74 -5.85
C GLY A 295 1.40 -21.94 -6.57
N LEU A 296 0.12 -22.11 -6.31
CA LEU A 296 -0.75 -23.10 -6.92
C LEU A 296 -1.90 -22.38 -7.62
N ALA A 297 -2.29 -22.86 -8.76
CA ALA A 297 -3.37 -22.30 -9.54
C ALA A 297 -4.36 -23.39 -9.96
N GLY A 298 -5.53 -22.97 -10.42
CA GLY A 298 -6.59 -23.86 -10.89
C GLY A 298 -6.14 -24.90 -11.92
N PRO A 299 -6.95 -25.91 -12.15
CA PRO A 299 -6.45 -27.13 -12.77
C PRO A 299 -6.04 -26.94 -14.22
N VAL A 300 -6.75 -26.12 -14.98
CA VAL A 300 -6.51 -25.89 -16.39
C VAL A 300 -7.21 -24.61 -16.82
N LEU A 301 -6.63 -23.83 -17.71
CA LEU A 301 -7.30 -22.72 -18.36
C LEU A 301 -8.25 -23.27 -19.43
N ASP A 302 -9.55 -23.31 -19.18
CA ASP A 302 -10.55 -23.51 -20.20
C ASP A 302 -10.89 -22.16 -20.86
N LEU A 303 -10.30 -21.93 -22.03
CA LEU A 303 -10.41 -20.67 -22.75
C LEU A 303 -11.80 -20.47 -23.41
N ARG A 304 -12.67 -21.50 -23.38
CA ARG A 304 -14.04 -21.45 -23.91
C ARG A 304 -15.02 -20.81 -22.94
N GLN A 305 -14.73 -20.86 -21.63
CA GLN A 305 -15.64 -20.33 -20.63
C GLN A 305 -15.42 -18.82 -20.47
N ASP A 306 -16.51 -18.04 -20.54
CA ASP A 306 -16.49 -16.60 -20.32
C ASP A 306 -16.27 -16.25 -18.84
N ARG A 307 -16.70 -17.15 -17.93
CA ARG A 307 -16.48 -17.05 -16.49
C ARG A 307 -15.84 -18.33 -15.98
N LEU A 308 -14.55 -18.28 -15.72
CA LEU A 308 -13.78 -19.38 -15.19
C LEU A 308 -13.44 -19.09 -13.72
N ARG A 309 -14.01 -19.88 -12.81
CA ARG A 309 -13.61 -19.84 -11.40
C ARG A 309 -12.23 -20.45 -11.24
N PHE A 310 -11.23 -19.61 -11.07
CA PHE A 310 -9.84 -19.99 -11.05
C PHE A 310 -9.26 -19.84 -9.63
N PRO A 311 -9.18 -20.93 -8.85
CA PRO A 311 -8.56 -20.90 -7.53
C PRO A 311 -7.07 -20.59 -7.68
N LEU A 312 -6.59 -19.71 -6.82
CA LEU A 312 -5.20 -19.26 -6.80
C LEU A 312 -4.72 -19.16 -5.36
N ARG A 313 -3.54 -19.73 -5.08
CA ARG A 313 -2.79 -19.57 -3.84
C ARG A 313 -1.39 -19.10 -4.20
N ILE A 314 -0.97 -17.96 -3.67
CA ILE A 314 0.31 -17.35 -3.98
C ILE A 314 0.99 -16.84 -2.72
N SER A 315 2.30 -17.10 -2.62
CA SER A 315 3.20 -16.48 -1.66
C SER A 315 4.25 -15.69 -2.42
N ALA A 316 4.42 -14.41 -2.11
CA ALA A 316 5.31 -13.50 -2.81
C ALA A 316 6.20 -12.73 -1.84
N LYS A 317 7.42 -12.40 -2.31
CA LYS A 317 8.36 -11.54 -1.62
C LYS A 317 8.95 -10.53 -2.61
N ALA A 318 8.94 -9.26 -2.23
CA ALA A 318 9.54 -8.19 -3.02
C ALA A 318 10.25 -7.21 -2.08
N GLY A 319 11.58 -7.25 -2.09
CA GLY A 319 12.38 -6.49 -1.13
C GLY A 319 12.03 -6.84 0.32
N SER A 320 11.55 -5.85 1.07
CA SER A 320 11.09 -6.00 2.46
C SER A 320 9.67 -6.57 2.58
N LEU A 321 8.88 -6.48 1.51
CA LEU A 321 7.48 -6.86 1.49
C LEU A 321 7.30 -8.37 1.30
N GLN A 322 6.36 -8.95 2.03
CA GLN A 322 5.91 -10.32 1.88
C GLN A 322 4.39 -10.32 1.81
N ALA A 323 3.84 -11.08 0.88
CA ALA A 323 2.40 -11.21 0.68
C ALA A 323 2.02 -12.67 0.53
N PHE A 324 0.89 -13.03 1.09
CA PHE A 324 0.20 -14.29 0.88
C PHE A 324 -1.22 -13.99 0.44
N ALA A 325 -1.70 -14.66 -0.59
CA ALA A 325 -3.07 -14.55 -1.05
C ALA A 325 -3.62 -15.93 -1.41
N GLU A 326 -4.85 -16.21 -0.99
CA GLU A 326 -5.56 -17.44 -1.32
C GLU A 326 -7.02 -17.11 -1.60
N GLY A 327 -7.54 -17.60 -2.72
CA GLY A 327 -8.91 -17.31 -3.10
C GLY A 327 -9.25 -17.71 -4.54
N ILE A 328 -10.20 -17.01 -5.11
CA ILE A 328 -10.76 -17.30 -6.43
C ILE A 328 -10.67 -16.04 -7.30
N LEU A 329 -10.27 -16.24 -8.54
CA LEU A 329 -10.35 -15.27 -9.61
C LEU A 329 -11.42 -15.75 -10.59
N ASP A 330 -12.57 -15.05 -10.70
CA ASP A 330 -13.66 -15.48 -11.55
C ASP A 330 -13.37 -15.29 -13.04
N ASN A 331 -12.53 -14.33 -13.40
CA ASN A 331 -12.14 -14.11 -14.79
C ASN A 331 -10.63 -13.77 -14.89
N PRO A 332 -9.78 -14.79 -15.05
CA PRO A 332 -8.33 -14.57 -15.17
C PRO A 332 -7.93 -13.79 -16.42
N LYS A 333 -8.75 -13.80 -17.51
CA LYS A 333 -8.45 -13.06 -18.75
C LYS A 333 -8.49 -11.55 -18.57
N THR A 334 -9.44 -11.08 -17.76
CA THR A 334 -9.67 -9.64 -17.51
C THR A 334 -9.21 -9.20 -16.13
N LEU A 335 -8.76 -10.11 -15.27
CA LEU A 335 -8.42 -9.90 -13.86
C LEU A 335 -9.61 -9.33 -13.08
N ASP A 336 -10.79 -9.84 -13.35
CA ASP A 336 -12.05 -9.44 -12.74
C ASP A 336 -12.59 -10.53 -11.80
N GLY A 337 -13.44 -10.16 -10.85
CA GLY A 337 -14.02 -11.09 -9.90
C GLY A 337 -13.02 -11.65 -8.90
N LEU A 338 -12.20 -10.79 -8.28
CA LEU A 338 -11.30 -11.16 -7.20
C LEU A 338 -12.09 -11.46 -5.92
N ASP A 339 -11.75 -12.56 -5.25
CA ASP A 339 -12.18 -12.88 -3.89
C ASP A 339 -11.05 -13.64 -3.18
N PHE A 340 -10.19 -12.91 -2.48
CA PHE A 340 -8.98 -13.43 -1.86
C PHE A 340 -8.90 -13.08 -0.39
N GLN A 341 -8.48 -14.05 0.43
CA GLN A 341 -7.88 -13.76 1.73
C GLN A 341 -6.43 -13.37 1.50
N VAL A 342 -6.07 -12.15 1.94
CA VAL A 342 -4.76 -11.57 1.70
C VAL A 342 -4.09 -11.23 3.02
N GLN A 343 -2.81 -11.57 3.13
CA GLN A 343 -1.94 -11.15 4.22
C GLN A 343 -0.74 -10.42 3.62
N VAL A 344 -0.40 -9.27 4.18
CA VAL A 344 0.76 -8.47 3.74
C VAL A 344 1.54 -8.01 4.95
N ARG A 345 2.86 -8.14 4.91
CA ARG A 345 3.77 -7.59 5.92
C ARG A 345 5.00 -6.97 5.29
N GLY A 346 5.57 -5.97 5.97
CA GLY A 346 6.74 -5.27 5.48
C GLY A 346 7.35 -4.34 6.52
N LYS A 347 8.45 -3.69 6.15
CA LYS A 347 9.14 -2.73 7.02
C LYS A 347 8.41 -1.39 7.08
N SER A 348 7.77 -0.96 5.99
CA SER A 348 6.98 0.27 5.90
C SER A 348 5.86 0.11 4.89
N MET A 349 4.69 0.72 5.14
CA MET A 349 3.59 0.76 4.17
C MET A 349 3.96 1.59 2.93
N ALA A 350 4.86 2.56 3.05
CA ALA A 350 5.36 3.32 1.91
C ALA A 350 6.03 2.43 0.83
N ASP A 351 6.61 1.29 1.23
CA ASP A 351 7.24 0.35 0.30
C ASP A 351 6.22 -0.28 -0.70
N LEU A 352 4.92 -0.24 -0.37
CA LEU A 352 3.85 -0.74 -1.26
C LEU A 352 3.69 0.13 -2.50
N PHE A 353 4.06 1.41 -2.46
CA PHE A 353 3.93 2.32 -3.60
C PHE A 353 4.68 1.82 -4.83
N GLU A 354 5.88 1.30 -4.66
CA GLU A 354 6.72 0.79 -5.75
C GLU A 354 6.06 -0.37 -6.53
N LEU A 355 5.30 -1.22 -5.83
CA LEU A 355 4.69 -2.41 -6.43
C LEU A 355 3.26 -2.17 -6.90
N SER A 356 2.48 -1.40 -6.15
CA SER A 356 1.04 -1.27 -6.35
C SER A 356 0.60 0.11 -6.85
N GLY A 357 1.46 1.13 -6.72
CA GLY A 357 1.09 2.53 -6.93
C GLY A 357 0.22 3.13 -5.81
N LEU A 358 0.00 2.41 -4.71
CA LEU A 358 -0.75 2.90 -3.56
C LEU A 358 0.09 3.87 -2.73
N LEU A 359 -0.33 5.12 -2.67
CA LEU A 359 0.32 6.12 -1.82
C LEU A 359 -0.10 5.93 -0.36
N LEU A 360 0.78 5.27 0.39
CA LEU A 360 0.62 5.07 1.82
C LEU A 360 1.78 5.75 2.58
N PRO A 361 1.55 6.22 3.80
CA PRO A 361 2.58 6.90 4.57
C PRO A 361 3.71 5.95 4.97
N ALA A 362 4.90 6.51 5.22
CA ALA A 362 5.97 5.79 5.89
C ALA A 362 5.50 5.38 7.30
N THR A 363 5.75 4.13 7.67
CA THR A 363 5.27 3.54 8.92
C THR A 363 6.34 2.68 9.57
N PRO A 364 6.21 2.32 10.85
CA PRO A 364 6.92 1.19 11.43
C PRO A 364 6.59 -0.14 10.71
N PRO A 365 7.29 -1.23 11.02
CA PRO A 365 6.94 -2.56 10.50
C PRO A 365 5.47 -2.87 10.69
N PHE A 366 4.85 -3.41 9.65
CA PHE A 366 3.42 -3.66 9.61
C PHE A 366 3.09 -5.10 9.19
N GLU A 367 1.94 -5.55 9.61
CA GLU A 367 1.32 -6.79 9.17
C GLU A 367 -0.20 -6.56 9.08
N THR A 368 -0.82 -6.99 7.98
CA THR A 368 -2.27 -6.91 7.77
C THR A 368 -2.80 -8.20 7.20
N SER A 369 -4.03 -8.55 7.56
CA SER A 369 -4.80 -9.65 6.98
C SER A 369 -6.24 -9.21 6.76
N GLY A 370 -6.84 -9.59 5.63
CA GLY A 370 -8.22 -9.23 5.28
C GLY A 370 -8.67 -9.86 3.97
N ARG A 371 -9.90 -9.58 3.57
CA ARG A 371 -10.50 -10.06 2.32
C ARG A 371 -10.42 -8.99 1.24
N LEU A 372 -9.77 -9.33 0.12
CA LEU A 372 -9.68 -8.48 -1.07
C LEU A 372 -10.69 -8.93 -2.11
N ILE A 373 -11.63 -8.07 -2.45
CA ILE A 373 -12.65 -8.33 -3.47
C ILE A 373 -12.66 -7.25 -4.54
N GLY A 374 -13.10 -7.57 -5.75
CA GLY A 374 -13.28 -6.59 -6.82
C GLY A 374 -12.62 -6.95 -8.15
N SER A 375 -12.03 -5.98 -8.81
CA SER A 375 -11.43 -6.09 -10.13
C SER A 375 -10.08 -5.37 -10.17
N LEU A 376 -9.08 -6.00 -10.80
CA LEU A 376 -7.78 -5.40 -11.12
C LEU A 376 -7.64 -5.08 -12.62
N ALA A 377 -8.75 -5.04 -13.36
CA ALA A 377 -8.73 -4.78 -14.80
C ALA A 377 -8.00 -3.46 -15.10
N PRO A 378 -7.02 -3.45 -16.02
CA PRO A 378 -6.23 -2.27 -16.31
C PRO A 378 -7.08 -1.06 -16.69
N GLY A 379 -6.85 0.09 -16.06
CA GLY A 379 -7.60 1.33 -16.28
C GLY A 379 -9.01 1.36 -15.70
N LYS A 380 -9.53 0.24 -15.17
CA LYS A 380 -10.86 0.11 -14.57
C LYS A 380 -10.82 -0.59 -13.21
N ALA A 381 -9.66 -0.66 -12.58
CA ALA A 381 -9.49 -1.35 -11.31
C ALA A 381 -10.37 -0.71 -10.22
N VAL A 382 -11.20 -1.52 -9.58
CA VAL A 382 -12.01 -1.18 -8.40
C VAL A 382 -11.95 -2.37 -7.46
N TRP A 383 -11.35 -2.18 -6.30
CA TRP A 383 -11.25 -3.24 -5.32
C TRP A 383 -11.49 -2.71 -3.90
N GLN A 384 -11.90 -3.61 -3.02
CA GLN A 384 -12.12 -3.36 -1.60
C GLN A 384 -11.30 -4.36 -0.80
N TYR A 385 -10.63 -3.86 0.24
CA TYR A 385 -9.94 -4.67 1.23
C TYR A 385 -10.74 -4.57 2.52
N GLU A 386 -11.60 -5.57 2.73
CA GLU A 386 -12.65 -5.56 3.75
C GLU A 386 -12.19 -6.22 5.04
N LYS A 387 -12.70 -5.68 6.16
CA LYS A 387 -12.55 -6.24 7.52
C LYS A 387 -11.11 -6.60 7.83
N PHE A 388 -10.19 -5.79 7.29
CA PHE A 388 -8.80 -6.08 7.54
C PHE A 388 -8.44 -5.83 9.00
N GLN A 389 -7.53 -6.64 9.49
CA GLN A 389 -6.94 -6.53 10.80
C GLN A 389 -5.44 -6.48 10.63
N GLY A 390 -4.77 -5.63 11.40
CA GLY A 390 -3.35 -5.48 11.28
C GLY A 390 -2.70 -4.92 12.53
N LYS A 391 -1.38 -4.91 12.47
CA LYS A 391 -0.49 -4.28 13.44
C LYS A 391 0.40 -3.30 12.71
N LEU A 392 0.65 -2.17 13.33
CA LEU A 392 1.54 -1.12 12.87
C LEU A 392 2.49 -0.79 14.00
N GLY A 393 3.71 -1.32 13.97
CA GLY A 393 4.56 -1.33 15.15
C GLY A 393 3.92 -2.11 16.28
N GLN A 394 3.50 -1.41 17.33
CA GLN A 394 2.76 -2.00 18.46
C GLN A 394 1.30 -1.52 18.52
N SER A 395 0.85 -0.74 17.55
CA SER A 395 -0.53 -0.30 17.41
C SER A 395 -1.36 -1.34 16.66
N ASP A 396 -2.63 -1.53 17.04
CA ASP A 396 -3.58 -2.29 16.24
C ASP A 396 -4.23 -1.39 15.18
N LEU A 397 -4.61 -1.98 14.06
CA LEU A 397 -5.29 -1.28 12.97
C LEU A 397 -6.36 -2.20 12.36
N ARG A 398 -7.56 -1.68 12.16
CA ARG A 398 -8.69 -2.40 11.56
C ARG A 398 -9.47 -1.47 10.66
N GLY A 399 -10.21 -2.03 9.73
CA GLY A 399 -11.12 -1.25 8.90
C GLY A 399 -11.30 -1.78 7.50
N ASP A 400 -11.68 -0.87 6.63
CA ASP A 400 -11.98 -1.14 5.23
C ASP A 400 -11.26 -0.12 4.36
N LEU A 401 -10.74 -0.59 3.22
CA LEU A 401 -10.11 0.22 2.19
C LEU A 401 -10.83 -0.01 0.87
N GLN A 402 -11.07 1.04 0.12
CA GLN A 402 -11.59 0.97 -1.24
C GLN A 402 -10.68 1.77 -2.18
N TYR A 403 -10.22 1.12 -3.22
CA TYR A 403 -9.47 1.76 -4.30
C TYR A 403 -10.32 1.82 -5.56
N ARG A 404 -10.26 2.94 -6.24
CA ARG A 404 -10.91 3.13 -7.54
C ARG A 404 -9.95 3.80 -8.50
N SER A 405 -9.65 3.11 -9.60
CA SER A 405 -9.00 3.74 -10.75
C SER A 405 -9.92 4.79 -11.34
N ALA A 406 -9.45 6.02 -11.47
CA ALA A 406 -10.18 7.16 -12.02
C ALA A 406 -9.25 8.07 -12.81
N GLN A 407 -9.84 8.87 -13.70
CA GLN A 407 -9.16 9.93 -14.42
C GLN A 407 -9.53 11.28 -13.76
N PRO A 408 -8.61 12.22 -13.52
CA PRO A 408 -7.19 12.18 -13.87
C PRO A 408 -6.33 11.36 -12.89
N ARG A 409 -6.83 11.00 -11.69
CA ARG A 409 -6.07 10.28 -10.65
C ARG A 409 -6.92 9.21 -9.99
N PRO A 410 -6.31 8.09 -9.56
CA PRO A 410 -6.99 7.11 -8.73
C PRO A 410 -7.33 7.68 -7.34
N LYS A 411 -8.38 7.15 -6.73
CA LYS A 411 -8.81 7.52 -5.37
C LYS A 411 -8.76 6.31 -4.42
N LEU A 412 -8.18 6.52 -3.25
CA LEU A 412 -8.22 5.60 -2.12
C LEU A 412 -9.17 6.16 -1.06
N THR A 413 -10.17 5.39 -0.66
CA THR A 413 -11.05 5.72 0.46
C THR A 413 -10.78 4.73 1.59
N ALA A 414 -10.63 5.21 2.83
CA ALA A 414 -10.27 4.38 3.97
C ALA A 414 -11.10 4.74 5.19
N GLN A 415 -11.66 3.73 5.86
CA GLN A 415 -12.31 3.85 7.16
C GLN A 415 -11.56 2.96 8.14
N LEU A 416 -10.77 3.58 9.01
CA LEU A 416 -9.83 2.90 9.88
C LEU A 416 -10.12 3.18 11.34
N HIS A 417 -9.86 2.21 12.18
CA HIS A 417 -9.97 2.36 13.63
C HIS A 417 -8.95 1.52 14.38
N SER A 418 -8.54 2.01 15.54
CA SER A 418 -7.64 1.33 16.46
C SER A 418 -8.23 1.34 17.87
N LYS A 419 -8.09 0.25 18.59
CA LYS A 419 -8.36 0.22 20.02
C LYS A 419 -7.24 0.93 20.78
N GLN A 420 -6.00 0.70 20.34
CA GLN A 420 -4.80 1.22 20.97
C GLN A 420 -3.82 1.71 19.89
N LEU A 421 -3.47 2.98 19.96
CA LEU A 421 -2.48 3.62 19.10
C LEU A 421 -1.30 4.08 19.96
N ARG A 422 -0.08 3.69 19.62
CA ARG A 422 1.13 4.26 20.23
C ARG A 422 1.59 5.47 19.43
N LEU A 423 1.73 6.60 20.08
CA LEU A 423 2.13 7.84 19.41
C LEU A 423 3.48 7.74 18.69
N VAL A 424 4.39 6.93 19.22
CA VAL A 424 5.70 6.65 18.60
C VAL A 424 5.55 5.97 17.22
N ASP A 425 4.51 5.18 17.00
CA ASP A 425 4.24 4.51 15.73
C ASP A 425 3.77 5.48 14.64
N LEU A 426 3.29 6.67 15.03
CA LEU A 426 2.96 7.77 14.11
C LEU A 426 4.19 8.65 13.77
N GLY A 427 5.32 8.44 14.43
CA GLY A 427 6.53 9.23 14.23
C GLY A 427 6.89 9.45 12.77
N PRO A 428 6.99 8.40 11.94
CA PRO A 428 7.33 8.54 10.51
C PRO A 428 6.30 9.37 9.73
N VAL A 429 5.02 9.33 10.10
CA VAL A 429 3.94 10.10 9.45
C VAL A 429 4.09 11.60 9.70
N ILE A 430 4.57 11.97 10.90
CA ILE A 430 4.78 13.38 11.32
C ILE A 430 6.23 13.85 11.13
N GLY A 431 7.06 13.09 10.42
CA GLY A 431 8.45 13.44 10.15
C GLY A 431 9.41 13.18 11.32
N ALA A 432 9.08 12.27 12.23
CA ALA A 432 10.01 11.79 13.26
C ALA A 432 10.63 10.43 12.83
N ALA A 433 11.81 10.10 13.38
CA ALA A 433 12.47 8.83 13.08
C ALA A 433 11.63 7.62 13.54
N PRO A 434 11.62 6.48 12.78
CA PRO A 434 10.92 5.27 13.19
C PRO A 434 11.41 4.73 14.53
N SER A 435 10.49 4.19 15.33
CA SER A 435 10.80 3.50 16.57
C SER A 435 11.69 2.28 16.28
N GLY A 436 12.87 2.21 16.91
CA GLY A 436 13.81 1.08 16.77
C GLY A 436 14.99 1.35 15.84
N SER A 437 15.14 2.54 15.27
CA SER A 437 16.43 2.96 14.71
C SER A 437 17.46 2.98 15.83
N PRO A 438 18.65 2.39 15.63
CA PRO A 438 19.75 2.46 16.62
C PRO A 438 20.21 3.89 16.88
N ASP A 439 19.94 4.80 15.97
CA ASP A 439 20.04 6.23 16.16
C ASP A 439 18.76 6.73 16.87
N LYS A 440 18.77 6.67 18.21
CA LYS A 440 17.91 7.60 18.96
C LYS A 440 18.21 8.98 18.39
N PRO A 441 17.19 9.79 17.99
CA PRO A 441 17.46 11.15 17.60
C PRO A 441 18.03 11.86 18.84
N GLN A 442 19.35 11.84 18.97
CA GLN A 442 20.01 12.82 19.80
C GLN A 442 19.65 14.17 19.18
N PRO A 443 19.31 15.18 20.00
CA PRO A 443 19.04 16.51 19.48
C PRO A 443 20.22 16.90 18.60
N VAL A 444 20.03 16.88 17.28
CA VAL A 444 21.08 17.29 16.36
C VAL A 444 21.35 18.75 16.64
N ASN A 445 22.53 19.05 17.20
CA ASN A 445 22.93 20.41 17.59
C ASN A 445 22.03 21.07 18.67
N GLY A 446 21.41 20.33 19.59
CA GLY A 446 20.57 20.89 20.66
C GLY A 446 19.21 21.41 20.20
N LYS A 447 18.77 21.10 18.99
CA LYS A 447 17.43 21.45 18.47
C LYS A 447 16.40 20.39 18.83
N VAL A 448 15.16 20.84 19.12
CA VAL A 448 14.05 20.00 19.60
C VAL A 448 13.00 19.79 18.53
N LEU A 449 12.86 20.75 17.60
CA LEU A 449 11.84 20.69 16.53
C LEU A 449 12.25 19.67 15.46
N PRO A 450 11.30 18.85 14.97
CA PRO A 450 11.57 17.87 13.92
C PRO A 450 12.13 18.49 12.63
N GLN A 451 13.28 17.99 12.17
CA GLN A 451 13.97 18.46 10.97
C GLN A 451 13.72 17.58 9.74
N VAL A 452 13.04 16.44 9.92
CA VAL A 452 12.77 15.48 8.83
C VAL A 452 11.87 16.11 7.79
N ARG A 453 12.24 15.96 6.51
CA ARG A 453 11.49 16.50 5.38
C ARG A 453 10.14 15.82 5.21
N PHE A 454 9.13 16.58 4.82
CA PHE A 454 7.85 16.05 4.37
C PHE A 454 8.03 15.30 3.05
N GLN A 455 7.55 14.06 2.97
CA GLN A 455 7.61 13.24 1.76
C GLN A 455 6.38 13.53 0.89
N THR A 456 6.44 14.61 0.12
CA THR A 456 5.29 15.11 -0.68
C THR A 456 5.41 14.80 -2.17
N GLU A 457 6.48 14.13 -2.63
CA GLU A 457 6.85 13.99 -4.04
C GLU A 457 5.82 13.23 -4.90
N ASN A 458 4.97 12.43 -4.26
CA ASN A 458 3.97 11.60 -4.94
C ASN A 458 2.52 11.98 -4.59
N TRP A 459 2.31 13.08 -3.87
CA TRP A 459 0.97 13.48 -3.41
C TRP A 459 0.02 13.88 -4.55
N ASP A 460 0.56 14.21 -5.70
CA ASP A 460 -0.17 14.53 -6.93
C ASP A 460 -0.60 13.29 -7.74
N LYS A 461 -0.18 12.08 -7.36
CA LYS A 461 -0.43 10.85 -8.12
C LYS A 461 -1.69 10.11 -7.71
N MET A 462 -2.23 10.36 -6.52
CA MET A 462 -3.41 9.67 -5.99
C MET A 462 -4.18 10.56 -5.02
N ASP A 463 -5.50 10.54 -5.10
CA ASP A 463 -6.36 11.19 -4.12
C ASP A 463 -6.66 10.22 -2.94
N LEU A 464 -6.79 10.76 -1.72
CA LEU A 464 -7.09 10.01 -0.51
C LEU A 464 -8.25 10.65 0.26
N ASP A 465 -9.11 9.80 0.82
CA ASP A 465 -10.18 10.19 1.73
C ASP A 465 -10.16 9.21 2.92
N LEU A 466 -9.52 9.63 4.02
CA LEU A 466 -9.26 8.79 5.18
C LEU A 466 -10.03 9.29 6.40
N HIS A 467 -10.86 8.41 6.96
CA HIS A 467 -11.42 8.55 8.29
C HIS A 467 -10.72 7.58 9.23
N TYR A 468 -10.10 8.10 10.29
CA TYR A 468 -9.40 7.29 11.28
C TYR A 468 -9.83 7.65 12.69
N GLU A 469 -10.10 6.65 13.50
CA GLU A 469 -10.46 6.78 14.91
C GLU A 469 -9.61 5.89 15.80
N SER A 470 -9.22 6.40 16.98
CA SER A 470 -8.56 5.59 17.99
C SER A 470 -9.13 5.89 19.38
N SER A 471 -9.48 4.83 20.11
CA SER A 471 -10.06 4.98 21.46
C SER A 471 -9.02 5.37 22.52
N HIS A 472 -7.81 4.82 22.41
CA HIS A 472 -6.72 5.05 23.37
C HIS A 472 -5.42 5.32 22.65
N ILE A 473 -4.71 6.36 23.10
CA ILE A 473 -3.38 6.71 22.59
C ILE A 473 -2.38 6.53 23.72
N LEU A 474 -1.39 5.65 23.50
CA LEU A 474 -0.32 5.42 24.45
C LEU A 474 0.91 6.25 24.10
N ARG A 475 1.44 6.91 25.12
CA ARG A 475 2.70 7.64 25.09
C ARG A 475 3.67 7.06 26.13
N PRO A 476 5.01 7.09 25.90
CA PRO A 476 5.99 6.55 26.85
C PRO A 476 5.92 7.15 28.26
N GLU A 477 5.42 8.38 28.38
CA GLU A 477 5.39 9.19 29.64
C GLU A 477 3.98 9.29 30.28
N ALA A 478 3.17 8.28 30.13
CA ALA A 478 1.87 8.15 30.85
C ALA A 478 0.87 9.31 30.66
N LEU A 479 0.96 10.11 29.58
CA LEU A 479 -0.07 11.10 29.25
C LEU A 479 -1.26 10.39 28.56
N PRO A 480 -2.43 10.29 29.19
CA PRO A 480 -3.60 9.67 28.56
C PRO A 480 -4.15 10.59 27.47
N LEU A 481 -3.80 10.29 26.22
CA LEU A 481 -4.50 10.79 25.06
C LEU A 481 -5.68 9.85 24.78
N GLN A 482 -6.83 10.39 24.46
CA GLN A 482 -8.06 9.60 24.25
C GLN A 482 -8.82 10.12 23.03
N ASN A 483 -9.62 9.25 22.43
CA ASN A 483 -10.61 9.62 21.42
C ASN A 483 -10.02 10.43 20.26
N LEU A 484 -8.95 9.89 19.61
CA LEU A 484 -8.45 10.47 18.36
C LEU A 484 -9.46 10.26 17.25
N SER A 485 -9.82 11.32 16.56
CA SER A 485 -10.59 11.27 15.31
C SER A 485 -9.92 12.16 14.28
N VAL A 486 -9.66 11.60 13.10
CA VAL A 486 -8.99 12.28 11.99
C VAL A 486 -9.78 12.08 10.72
N HIS A 487 -10.09 13.17 10.03
CA HIS A 487 -10.48 13.13 8.63
C HIS A 487 -9.37 13.78 7.81
N ALA A 488 -8.72 12.99 6.95
CA ALA A 488 -7.65 13.44 6.07
C ALA A 488 -8.09 13.31 4.62
N LEU A 489 -8.10 14.44 3.90
CA LEU A 489 -8.42 14.52 2.49
C LEU A 489 -7.17 14.97 1.73
N LEU A 490 -6.67 14.12 0.83
CA LEU A 490 -5.64 14.49 -0.14
C LEU A 490 -6.31 14.63 -1.50
N ASP A 491 -6.27 15.83 -2.04
CA ASP A 491 -6.80 16.14 -3.37
C ASP A 491 -5.75 16.91 -4.15
N ASN A 492 -5.31 16.33 -5.26
CA ASN A 492 -4.32 16.94 -6.15
C ASN A 492 -3.12 17.55 -5.40
N GLY A 493 -2.43 16.76 -4.60
CA GLY A 493 -1.25 17.23 -3.87
C GLY A 493 -1.52 18.15 -2.67
N ARG A 494 -2.78 18.48 -2.38
CA ARG A 494 -3.18 19.26 -1.21
C ARG A 494 -3.78 18.36 -0.15
N LEU A 495 -3.10 18.23 0.99
CA LEU A 495 -3.59 17.51 2.16
C LEU A 495 -4.38 18.47 3.05
N THR A 496 -5.59 18.09 3.40
CA THR A 496 -6.44 18.76 4.39
C THR A 496 -6.74 17.80 5.53
N LEU A 497 -6.43 18.20 6.76
CA LEU A 497 -6.83 17.52 7.99
C LEU A 497 -7.92 18.36 8.63
N SER A 498 -9.17 17.91 8.62
CA SER A 498 -10.29 18.67 9.19
C SER A 498 -11.50 17.75 9.43
N PRO A 499 -11.80 17.45 10.71
CA PRO A 499 -11.04 17.78 11.89
C PRO A 499 -9.95 16.76 12.23
N LEU A 500 -8.93 17.20 12.96
CA LEU A 500 -8.10 16.33 13.78
C LEU A 500 -8.43 16.64 15.24
N LYS A 501 -9.12 15.72 15.90
CA LYS A 501 -9.61 15.89 17.28
C LYS A 501 -9.03 14.84 18.20
N PHE A 502 -8.65 15.22 19.38
CA PHE A 502 -8.34 14.26 20.44
C PHE A 502 -8.58 14.83 21.84
N GLY A 503 -8.92 13.96 22.76
CA GLY A 503 -8.99 14.25 24.18
C GLY A 503 -7.60 14.23 24.79
N LEU A 504 -7.26 15.24 25.56
CA LEU A 504 -6.00 15.35 26.29
C LEU A 504 -6.28 15.96 27.67
N ALA A 505 -5.82 15.28 28.71
CA ALA A 505 -5.86 15.85 30.07
C ALA A 505 -7.24 16.44 30.47
N GLU A 506 -8.30 15.67 30.29
CA GLU A 506 -9.72 16.06 30.57
C GLU A 506 -10.24 17.21 29.69
N GLY A 507 -9.47 17.70 28.73
CA GLY A 507 -9.85 18.70 27.75
C GLY A 507 -9.90 18.16 26.34
N THR A 508 -10.12 19.03 25.35
CA THR A 508 -10.15 18.69 23.93
C THR A 508 -9.19 19.57 23.13
N LEU A 509 -8.55 18.97 22.13
CA LEU A 509 -7.77 19.67 21.12
C LEU A 509 -8.38 19.40 19.74
N ASN A 510 -8.74 20.48 19.05
CA ASN A 510 -9.22 20.45 17.68
C ASN A 510 -8.20 21.16 16.79
N ILE A 511 -7.84 20.50 15.67
CA ILE A 511 -6.86 21.03 14.72
C ILE A 511 -7.44 20.92 13.32
N ASP A 512 -7.34 22.02 12.56
CA ASP A 512 -7.54 22.06 11.13
C ASP A 512 -6.21 22.46 10.48
N ALA A 513 -5.71 21.62 9.57
CA ALA A 513 -4.45 21.87 8.90
C ALA A 513 -4.57 21.63 7.39
N THR A 514 -3.86 22.45 6.62
CA THR A 514 -3.76 22.27 5.16
C THR A 514 -2.30 22.35 4.77
N VAL A 515 -1.86 21.41 3.93
CA VAL A 515 -0.48 21.36 3.38
C VAL A 515 -0.58 21.29 1.87
N ASP A 516 0.06 22.22 1.17
CA ASP A 516 0.09 22.32 -0.30
C ASP A 516 1.47 21.96 -0.83
N SER A 517 1.57 20.80 -1.49
CA SER A 517 2.83 20.29 -2.03
C SER A 517 3.28 20.95 -3.33
N HIS A 518 2.40 21.71 -3.99
CA HIS A 518 2.74 22.44 -5.23
C HIS A 518 3.55 23.71 -4.95
N ALA A 519 3.39 24.29 -3.77
CA ALA A 519 4.20 25.41 -3.35
C ALA A 519 5.63 24.98 -3.08
N LYS A 520 6.59 25.77 -3.50
CA LYS A 520 8.03 25.53 -3.27
C LYS A 520 8.66 26.76 -2.61
N PRO A 521 9.03 26.68 -1.33
CA PRO A 521 8.85 25.57 -0.37
C PRO A 521 7.38 25.22 -0.08
N VAL A 522 7.14 23.99 0.42
CA VAL A 522 5.78 23.50 0.78
C VAL A 522 5.10 24.48 1.72
N ALA A 523 3.89 24.90 1.37
CA ALA A 523 3.09 25.81 2.18
C ALA A 523 2.14 25.06 3.10
N ALA A 524 2.03 25.51 4.35
CA ALA A 524 1.10 24.93 5.30
C ALA A 524 0.37 26.00 6.12
N LYS A 525 -0.86 25.68 6.50
CA LYS A 525 -1.72 26.46 7.38
C LYS A 525 -2.24 25.59 8.50
N LEU A 526 -2.21 26.07 9.72
CA LEU A 526 -2.68 25.40 10.91
C LEU A 526 -3.62 26.34 11.70
N ASN A 527 -4.79 25.83 12.08
CA ASN A 527 -5.64 26.40 13.09
C ASN A 527 -5.84 25.34 14.17
N ALA A 528 -5.51 25.64 15.41
CA ALA A 528 -5.71 24.74 16.54
C ALA A 528 -6.47 25.43 17.66
N GLN A 529 -7.35 24.70 18.33
CA GLN A 529 -8.13 25.17 19.48
C GLN A 529 -8.00 24.15 20.60
N VAL A 530 -7.58 24.63 21.75
CA VAL A 530 -7.53 23.89 23.02
C VAL A 530 -8.67 24.34 23.88
N GLN A 531 -9.45 23.43 24.46
CA GLN A 531 -10.57 23.73 25.34
C GLN A 531 -10.45 22.95 26.65
N SER A 532 -10.46 23.69 27.76
CA SER A 532 -10.53 23.19 29.14
C SER A 532 -9.51 22.13 29.52
N LEU A 533 -8.30 22.18 28.95
CA LEU A 533 -7.22 21.25 29.24
C LEU A 533 -6.75 21.41 30.68
N LYS A 534 -6.88 20.38 31.50
CA LYS A 534 -6.47 20.39 32.90
C LYS A 534 -4.97 20.20 33.01
N LEU A 535 -4.23 21.26 33.32
CA LEU A 535 -2.80 21.26 33.34
C LEU A 535 -2.19 20.23 34.32
N SER A 536 -2.86 19.98 35.46
CA SER A 536 -2.40 18.95 36.42
C SER A 536 -2.46 17.54 35.88
N ALA A 537 -3.36 17.22 34.96
CA ALA A 537 -3.45 15.89 34.34
C ALA A 537 -2.33 15.62 33.32
N LEU A 538 -1.58 16.65 32.91
CA LEU A 538 -0.36 16.48 32.11
C LEU A 538 0.79 15.83 32.90
N PHE A 539 0.69 15.83 34.24
CA PHE A 539 1.73 15.34 35.14
C PHE A 539 1.17 14.28 36.11
N PRO A 540 0.61 13.15 35.63
CA PRO A 540 -0.14 12.19 36.47
C PRO A 540 0.71 11.48 37.51
N THR A 541 2.04 11.39 37.30
CA THR A 541 2.99 10.72 38.21
C THR A 541 3.39 11.56 39.40
N ILE A 542 3.02 12.84 39.44
CA ILE A 542 3.45 13.78 40.44
C ILE A 542 2.30 14.12 41.37
N GLU A 543 2.25 13.48 42.52
CA GLU A 543 1.13 13.54 43.47
C GLU A 543 0.83 14.96 43.97
N LYS A 544 1.89 15.75 44.16
CA LYS A 544 1.78 17.13 44.59
C LYS A 544 1.24 18.09 43.52
N MET A 545 1.26 17.71 42.25
CA MET A 545 0.68 18.49 41.15
C MET A 545 -0.82 18.23 40.95
N LYS A 546 -1.38 17.19 41.52
CA LYS A 546 -2.80 16.86 41.37
C LYS A 546 -3.75 17.95 41.81
N LYS A 547 -3.33 18.84 42.72
CA LYS A 547 -4.13 19.97 43.25
C LYS A 547 -3.75 21.31 42.62
N SER A 548 -2.70 21.37 41.79
CA SER A 548 -2.17 22.63 41.23
C SER A 548 -2.50 22.74 39.74
N LEU A 549 -2.40 23.95 39.19
CA LEU A 549 -2.52 24.25 37.77
C LEU A 549 -3.94 24.14 37.20
N GLY A 550 -4.52 25.28 36.89
CA GLY A 550 -5.83 25.47 36.33
C GLY A 550 -6.14 24.79 35.01
N ARG A 551 -7.16 25.29 34.35
CA ARG A 551 -7.59 24.87 33.03
C ARG A 551 -7.05 25.81 31.95
N LEU A 552 -6.46 25.21 30.89
CA LEU A 552 -5.93 25.94 29.75
C LEU A 552 -6.95 25.91 28.60
N ASP A 553 -7.29 27.08 28.12
CA ASP A 553 -7.96 27.33 26.85
C ASP A 553 -6.97 28.02 25.89
N GLY A 554 -7.06 27.82 24.58
CA GLY A 554 -6.17 28.48 23.66
C GLY A 554 -6.55 28.33 22.20
N ALA A 555 -5.97 29.19 21.37
CA ALA A 555 -6.11 29.16 19.94
C ALA A 555 -4.76 29.49 19.27
N VAL A 556 -4.46 28.77 18.23
CA VAL A 556 -3.28 28.97 17.35
C VAL A 556 -3.75 29.11 15.93
N ALA A 557 -3.30 30.13 15.22
CA ALA A 557 -3.51 30.30 13.79
C ALA A 557 -2.16 30.67 13.16
N LEU A 558 -1.57 29.74 12.40
CA LEU A 558 -0.26 29.92 11.79
C LEU A 558 -0.28 29.55 10.32
N THR A 559 0.44 30.31 9.51
CA THR A 559 0.77 30.01 8.11
C THR A 559 2.27 30.09 7.95
N GLY A 560 2.86 29.17 7.18
CA GLY A 560 4.30 29.17 6.94
C GLY A 560 4.66 28.32 5.72
N GLN A 561 5.95 28.33 5.41
CA GLN A 561 6.53 27.57 4.29
C GLN A 561 7.79 26.83 4.75
N GLY A 562 8.00 25.62 4.27
CA GLY A 562 9.18 24.84 4.61
C GLY A 562 9.02 23.37 4.26
N GLU A 563 10.14 22.67 4.18
CA GLU A 563 10.16 21.23 3.88
C GLU A 563 10.12 20.34 5.14
N SER A 564 10.14 20.95 6.33
CA SER A 564 10.04 20.28 7.62
C SER A 564 9.22 21.12 8.60
N LEU A 565 8.79 20.49 9.72
CA LEU A 565 8.05 21.19 10.78
C LEU A 565 8.87 22.35 11.36
N ALA A 566 10.18 22.16 11.55
CA ALA A 566 11.06 23.22 12.06
C ALA A 566 11.16 24.40 11.09
N GLN A 567 11.32 24.17 9.80
CA GLN A 567 11.37 25.21 8.79
C GLN A 567 10.01 25.93 8.67
N TRP A 568 8.90 25.18 8.68
CA TRP A 568 7.56 25.75 8.62
C TRP A 568 7.28 26.69 9.81
N LEU A 569 7.63 26.27 11.03
CA LEU A 569 7.51 27.11 12.22
C LEU A 569 8.47 28.32 12.15
N GLY A 570 9.68 28.11 11.63
CA GLY A 570 10.71 29.16 11.49
C GLY A 570 10.35 30.26 10.47
N THR A 571 9.42 30.00 9.55
CA THR A 571 8.85 30.99 8.61
C THR A 571 7.45 31.42 8.99
N GLY A 572 6.95 30.94 10.13
CA GLY A 572 5.57 31.08 10.58
C GLY A 572 5.11 32.52 10.74
N ASN A 573 3.87 32.78 10.33
CA ASN A 573 3.19 34.05 10.53
C ASN A 573 1.79 33.79 11.11
N GLY A 574 1.36 34.58 12.08
CA GLY A 574 0.04 34.43 12.67
C GLY A 574 -0.06 34.80 14.15
N SER A 575 -0.83 34.04 14.92
CA SER A 575 -1.08 34.33 16.35
C SER A 575 -1.17 33.06 17.19
N LEU A 576 -0.77 33.18 18.45
CA LEU A 576 -0.95 32.19 19.50
C LEU A 576 -1.59 32.87 20.68
N ARG A 577 -2.75 32.40 21.13
CA ARG A 577 -3.48 32.90 22.27
C ARG A 577 -3.71 31.78 23.26
N LEU A 578 -3.31 32.02 24.52
CA LEU A 578 -3.47 31.07 25.62
C LEU A 578 -4.13 31.78 26.81
N PHE A 579 -4.99 31.08 27.49
CA PHE A 579 -5.68 31.55 28.67
C PHE A 579 -5.74 30.41 29.70
N VAL A 580 -5.22 30.67 30.92
CA VAL A 580 -5.28 29.74 32.05
C VAL A 580 -6.13 30.36 33.14
N ARG A 581 -7.06 29.59 33.67
CA ARG A 581 -7.97 29.98 34.75
C ARG A 581 -7.96 28.96 35.87
N ASP A 582 -8.28 29.40 37.05
CA ASP A 582 -8.53 28.57 38.23
C ASP A 582 -7.38 27.58 38.53
N GLY A 583 -6.47 27.95 39.40
CA GLY A 583 -5.35 27.05 39.74
C GLY A 583 -4.52 27.54 40.91
N THR A 584 -3.53 26.77 41.26
CA THR A 584 -2.53 27.13 42.27
C THR A 584 -1.13 26.99 41.70
N PHE A 585 -0.23 27.85 42.10
CA PHE A 585 1.20 27.77 41.81
C PHE A 585 2.00 27.39 43.07
N SER A 586 2.88 26.40 42.95
CA SER A 586 3.83 26.05 44.02
C SER A 586 5.26 26.11 43.52
N SER A 587 6.24 26.32 44.41
CA SER A 587 7.68 26.31 44.11
C SER A 587 8.11 25.01 43.47
N GLN A 588 7.59 23.88 43.95
CA GLN A 588 7.92 22.53 43.49
C GLN A 588 7.51 22.28 42.04
N LEU A 589 6.57 23.03 41.52
CA LEU A 589 6.11 22.92 40.13
C LEU A 589 7.15 23.45 39.15
N LEU A 590 7.85 24.51 39.48
CA LEU A 590 8.92 25.06 38.65
C LEU A 590 10.21 24.24 38.72
N ASP A 591 10.51 23.63 39.88
CA ASP A 591 11.63 22.74 40.04
C ASP A 591 11.48 21.48 39.20
N LEU A 592 10.26 20.95 39.07
CA LEU A 592 9.92 19.78 38.26
C LEU A 592 9.92 20.04 36.76
N ALA A 593 9.66 21.27 36.33
CA ALA A 593 9.79 21.68 34.94
C ALA A 593 11.27 21.72 34.44
N GLY A 594 12.21 21.25 35.28
CA GLY A 594 13.65 21.24 34.96
C GLY A 594 14.31 22.62 35.15
N LEU A 595 13.57 23.56 35.69
CA LEU A 595 14.07 24.87 36.05
C LEU A 595 14.53 24.78 37.51
N ASN A 596 15.76 24.35 37.76
CA ASN A 596 16.40 24.22 39.11
C ASN A 596 16.41 25.49 39.94
N VAL A 597 15.62 26.48 39.56
CA VAL A 597 15.44 27.79 40.19
C VAL A 597 14.01 28.03 40.66
N GLY A 598 13.14 27.01 40.63
CA GLY A 598 11.71 27.17 40.94
C GLY A 598 11.45 27.72 42.31
N SER A 599 12.16 27.24 43.34
CA SER A 599 12.11 27.79 44.69
C SER A 599 12.57 29.25 44.75
N ILE A 600 13.65 29.60 44.04
CA ILE A 600 14.19 30.96 43.95
C ILE A 600 13.18 31.89 43.25
N VAL A 601 12.57 31.42 42.13
CA VAL A 601 11.61 32.19 41.36
C VAL A 601 10.34 32.49 42.21
N ILE A 602 9.75 31.47 42.84
CA ILE A 602 8.55 31.63 43.65
C ILE A 602 8.85 32.45 44.92
N THR A 603 9.91 32.17 45.64
CA THR A 603 10.29 32.94 46.80
C THR A 603 10.54 34.41 46.45
N LYS A 604 11.12 34.70 45.30
CA LYS A 604 11.38 36.06 44.82
C LYS A 604 10.13 36.74 44.24
N LEU A 605 9.26 36.02 43.54
CA LEU A 605 8.01 36.58 43.00
C LEU A 605 6.91 36.75 44.06
N PHE A 606 6.77 35.76 44.97
CA PHE A 606 5.64 35.66 45.88
C PHE A 606 6.01 35.66 47.37
N GLY A 607 7.26 35.59 47.72
CA GLY A 607 7.77 35.87 49.09
C GLY A 607 7.76 34.71 50.09
N SER A 608 7.32 33.50 49.76
CA SER A 608 7.44 32.30 50.63
C SER A 608 7.07 31.04 49.83
N ASP A 609 7.43 29.85 50.35
CA ASP A 609 7.05 28.52 49.77
C ASP A 609 5.55 28.19 49.88
N LYS A 610 4.65 29.16 49.93
CA LYS A 610 3.22 28.94 50.01
C LYS A 610 2.63 28.73 48.63
N GLU A 611 1.61 27.88 48.54
CA GLU A 611 0.77 27.77 47.35
C GLU A 611 0.05 29.10 47.14
N VAL A 612 0.22 29.69 45.95
CA VAL A 612 -0.38 30.94 45.54
C VAL A 612 -1.51 30.67 44.59
N GLN A 613 -2.70 31.21 44.81
CA GLN A 613 -3.81 31.02 43.90
C GLN A 613 -3.61 31.81 42.61
N LEU A 614 -3.73 31.11 41.47
CA LEU A 614 -3.80 31.72 40.17
C LEU A 614 -5.22 32.27 39.94
N ARG A 615 -5.34 33.54 39.68
CA ARG A 615 -6.62 34.15 39.26
C ARG A 615 -6.82 33.93 37.77
N CYS A 616 -5.85 34.27 36.95
CA CYS A 616 -5.79 33.96 35.51
C CYS A 616 -4.37 34.19 34.96
N ALA A 617 -4.07 33.54 33.84
CA ALA A 617 -2.93 33.88 33.00
C ALA A 617 -3.38 34.01 31.54
N VAL A 618 -2.88 35.05 30.88
CA VAL A 618 -3.18 35.35 29.47
C VAL A 618 -1.88 35.53 28.72
N ALA A 619 -1.77 34.87 27.54
CA ALA A 619 -0.68 35.10 26.64
C ALA A 619 -1.21 35.24 25.21
N ASP A 620 -1.00 36.40 24.59
CA ASP A 620 -1.33 36.72 23.20
C ASP A 620 -0.03 37.06 22.47
N PHE A 621 0.41 36.17 21.60
CA PHE A 621 1.60 36.34 20.80
C PHE A 621 1.28 36.63 19.33
N ASN A 622 1.94 37.61 18.76
CA ASN A 622 2.03 37.83 17.34
C ASN A 622 3.26 37.11 16.81
N VAL A 623 3.06 36.27 15.82
CA VAL A 623 4.15 35.53 15.16
C VAL A 623 4.41 36.13 13.79
N GLN A 624 5.65 36.57 13.53
CA GLN A 624 6.09 37.10 12.24
C GLN A 624 7.45 36.53 11.90
N GLN A 625 7.55 35.87 10.72
CA GLN A 625 8.77 35.26 10.26
C GLN A 625 9.43 34.34 11.34
N GLY A 626 8.60 33.53 11.99
CA GLY A 626 9.02 32.61 13.04
C GLY A 626 9.43 33.27 14.36
N ILE A 627 9.24 34.57 14.49
CA ILE A 627 9.49 35.28 15.76
C ILE A 627 8.16 35.60 16.44
N ALA A 628 7.91 34.98 17.59
CA ALA A 628 6.74 35.22 18.41
C ALA A 628 7.03 36.31 19.46
N ARG A 629 6.31 37.43 19.36
CA ARG A 629 6.39 38.55 20.31
C ARG A 629 5.08 38.69 21.06
N PRO A 630 5.11 38.76 22.42
CA PRO A 630 3.90 38.95 23.19
C PRO A 630 3.32 40.36 22.95
N ARG A 631 2.06 40.42 22.51
CA ARG A 631 1.24 41.63 22.56
C ARG A 631 0.74 41.86 24.00
N MET A 632 0.50 40.76 24.68
CA MET A 632 0.11 40.69 26.07
C MET A 632 0.55 39.35 26.63
N ALA A 633 1.26 39.36 27.75
CA ALA A 633 1.58 38.14 28.50
C ALA A 633 1.54 38.49 29.99
N LYS A 634 0.38 38.24 30.62
CA LYS A 634 0.12 38.59 32.01
C LYS A 634 -0.37 37.37 32.79
N LEU A 635 0.15 37.25 34.02
CA LEU A 635 -0.25 36.24 34.99
C LEU A 635 -0.66 36.96 36.27
N ALA A 636 -1.92 36.83 36.68
CA ALA A 636 -2.47 37.42 37.87
C ALA A 636 -2.71 36.35 38.95
N THR A 637 -2.18 36.58 40.11
CA THR A 637 -2.38 35.76 41.32
C THR A 637 -2.98 36.57 42.43
N THR A 638 -3.25 35.94 43.59
CA THR A 638 -3.67 36.65 44.81
C THR A 638 -2.56 37.50 45.45
N GLU A 639 -1.29 37.32 45.03
CA GLU A 639 -0.14 37.97 45.63
C GLU A 639 0.54 38.99 44.70
N ALA A 640 0.53 38.73 43.37
CA ALA A 640 1.26 39.53 42.39
C ALA A 640 0.66 39.43 40.99
N VAL A 641 0.92 40.46 40.18
CA VAL A 641 0.79 40.41 38.73
C VAL A 641 2.17 40.28 38.11
N VAL A 642 2.29 39.42 37.15
CA VAL A 642 3.57 39.16 36.45
C VAL A 642 3.36 39.45 34.97
N GLU A 643 4.21 40.29 34.38
CA GLU A 643 4.17 40.61 32.97
C GLU A 643 5.44 40.05 32.27
N ALA A 644 5.26 39.41 31.12
CA ALA A 644 6.37 38.90 30.29
C ALA A 644 6.46 39.68 28.99
N THR A 645 7.67 40.11 28.64
CA THR A 645 8.04 40.79 27.39
C THR A 645 9.21 40.09 26.73
N GLY A 646 9.52 40.47 25.48
CA GLY A 646 10.67 39.85 24.75
C GLY A 646 10.21 39.10 23.50
N GLU A 647 10.95 38.05 23.14
CA GLU A 647 10.67 37.28 21.91
C GLU A 647 11.08 35.80 22.03
N ILE A 648 10.38 34.98 21.27
CA ILE A 648 10.66 33.55 21.06
C ILE A 648 10.97 33.35 19.59
N ASN A 649 12.20 32.89 19.27
CA ASN A 649 12.63 32.61 17.91
C ASN A 649 12.45 31.12 17.60
N LEU A 650 11.42 30.77 16.80
CA LEU A 650 11.11 29.41 16.43
C LEU A 650 12.10 28.83 15.41
N ALA A 651 12.71 29.67 14.57
CA ALA A 651 13.72 29.23 13.59
C ALA A 651 15.02 28.80 14.25
N GLN A 652 15.45 29.55 15.25
CA GLN A 652 16.68 29.30 16.01
C GLN A 652 16.44 28.46 17.26
N GLU A 653 15.18 28.26 17.66
CA GLU A 653 14.77 27.60 18.89
C GLU A 653 15.34 28.31 20.13
N GLN A 654 15.25 29.63 20.15
CA GLN A 654 15.82 30.49 21.17
C GLN A 654 14.71 31.24 21.92
N LEU A 655 14.92 31.35 23.24
CA LEU A 655 14.11 32.14 24.16
C LEU A 655 14.87 33.41 24.53
N ASN A 656 14.21 34.54 24.58
CA ASN A 656 14.72 35.80 25.14
C ASN A 656 13.55 36.58 25.74
N LEU A 657 13.13 36.15 26.93
CA LEU A 657 11.98 36.73 27.64
C LEU A 657 12.45 37.43 28.91
N ARG A 658 11.79 38.53 29.21
CA ARG A 658 11.96 39.27 30.44
C ARG A 658 10.63 39.24 31.22
N ILE A 659 10.68 38.84 32.48
CA ILE A 659 9.56 38.64 33.35
C ILE A 659 9.62 39.67 34.50
N VAL A 660 8.61 40.54 34.57
CA VAL A 660 8.58 41.62 35.56
C VAL A 660 7.43 41.36 36.55
N PRO A 661 7.74 41.08 37.82
CA PRO A 661 6.72 40.91 38.85
C PRO A 661 6.33 42.25 39.48
N GLU A 662 5.02 42.48 39.69
CA GLU A 662 4.43 43.57 40.44
C GLU A 662 3.64 42.98 41.60
N SER A 663 3.99 43.37 42.87
CA SER A 663 3.32 42.87 44.08
C SER A 663 2.01 43.63 44.33
N LEU A 664 0.93 42.89 44.57
CA LEU A 664 -0.39 43.46 44.97
C LEU A 664 -0.46 43.77 46.46
N LYS A 665 0.42 43.17 47.28
CA LYS A 665 0.46 43.35 48.72
C LYS A 665 1.71 44.10 49.13
N TRP A 666 1.53 45.00 50.06
CA TRP A 666 2.63 45.73 50.68
C TRP A 666 3.51 44.76 51.49
N LYS A 667 4.75 44.55 51.08
CA LYS A 667 5.71 43.65 51.77
C LYS A 667 6.97 44.40 52.06
N PHE A 668 7.40 44.36 53.34
CA PHE A 668 8.76 44.72 53.73
C PHE A 668 9.76 43.79 53.04
N PHE A 669 10.76 44.31 52.36
CA PHE A 669 11.83 43.56 51.66
C PHE A 669 11.43 42.79 50.38
N SER A 670 10.45 43.21 49.56
CA SER A 670 10.23 42.62 48.26
C SER A 670 11.27 43.13 47.24
N LEU A 671 12.22 42.30 46.87
CA LEU A 671 13.12 42.56 45.74
C LEU A 671 12.35 42.33 44.45
N ARG A 672 11.83 43.39 43.82
CA ARG A 672 11.16 43.39 42.51
C ARG A 672 12.20 43.34 41.38
N THR A 673 13.09 42.36 41.40
CA THR A 673 14.11 42.20 40.36
C THR A 673 13.53 41.43 39.19
N PRO A 674 13.53 41.97 37.98
CA PRO A 674 13.09 41.23 36.79
C PRO A 674 13.91 39.91 36.65
N LEU A 675 13.20 38.89 36.15
CA LEU A 675 13.77 37.60 35.77
C LEU A 675 13.96 37.59 34.26
N TYR A 676 14.94 36.81 33.80
CA TYR A 676 15.05 36.51 32.41
C TYR A 676 14.85 35.00 32.16
N VAL A 677 14.34 34.65 30.96
CA VAL A 677 14.34 33.30 30.39
C VAL A 677 15.04 33.37 29.05
N ARG A 678 16.23 32.84 28.96
CA ARG A 678 17.10 32.90 27.77
C ARG A 678 17.61 31.52 27.40
N GLY A 679 18.19 31.38 26.21
CA GLY A 679 18.81 30.13 25.75
C GLY A 679 17.93 29.29 24.83
N SER A 680 18.37 28.06 24.54
CA SER A 680 17.67 27.18 23.60
C SER A 680 16.45 26.52 24.23
N PHE A 681 15.51 26.06 23.39
CA PHE A 681 14.33 25.28 23.84
C PHE A 681 14.75 24.00 24.60
N ALA A 682 15.86 23.39 24.20
CA ALA A 682 16.39 22.19 24.85
C ALA A 682 16.99 22.49 26.25
N LYS A 683 17.53 23.70 26.44
CA LYS A 683 18.20 24.08 27.67
C LYS A 683 17.95 25.57 27.98
N PRO A 684 16.74 25.90 28.49
CA PRO A 684 16.43 27.26 28.90
C PRO A 684 17.23 27.64 30.15
N ASP A 685 17.74 28.86 30.16
CA ASP A 685 18.44 29.51 31.31
C ASP A 685 17.50 30.53 31.92
N VAL A 686 17.24 30.38 33.22
CA VAL A 686 16.38 31.26 34.00
C VAL A 686 17.15 31.89 35.16
N GLY A 687 17.14 33.21 35.25
CA GLY A 687 17.87 33.90 36.26
C GLY A 687 17.36 35.29 36.58
N LEU A 688 18.02 35.97 37.53
CA LEU A 688 17.69 37.35 37.89
C LEU A 688 18.50 38.30 36.99
N GLU A 689 17.89 39.42 36.56
CA GLU A 689 18.62 40.45 35.81
C GLU A 689 19.68 41.11 36.71
N PRO A 690 20.97 41.06 36.37
CA PRO A 690 22.06 41.52 37.24
C PRO A 690 22.08 43.06 37.38
N GLY A 691 21.72 43.80 36.33
CA GLY A 691 21.78 45.26 36.34
C GLY A 691 20.92 45.95 37.44
N PRO A 692 19.62 45.67 37.49
CA PRO A 692 18.74 46.19 38.54
C PRO A 692 19.12 45.73 39.95
N LEU A 693 19.65 44.50 40.06
CA LEU A 693 20.12 43.96 41.33
C LEU A 693 21.38 44.69 41.82
N ALA A 694 22.36 44.93 40.95
CA ALA A 694 23.58 45.65 41.24
C ALA A 694 23.29 47.12 41.58
N ALA A 695 22.40 47.79 40.84
CA ALA A 695 22.02 49.16 41.12
C ALA A 695 21.32 49.30 42.49
N ARG A 696 20.52 48.37 42.90
CA ARG A 696 19.86 48.35 44.21
C ARG A 696 20.81 48.01 45.34
N ALA A 697 21.70 47.05 45.12
CA ALA A 697 22.74 46.70 46.05
C ALA A 697 23.72 47.89 46.21
N GLY A 698 24.09 48.57 45.14
CA GLY A 698 24.89 49.78 45.17
C GLY A 698 24.22 50.93 45.89
N ALA A 699 22.94 51.16 45.65
CA ALA A 699 22.13 52.18 46.36
C ALA A 699 22.00 51.86 47.87
N ALA A 700 21.82 50.56 48.22
CA ALA A 700 21.77 50.14 49.61
C ALA A 700 23.11 50.33 50.32
N VAL A 701 24.23 50.03 49.66
CA VAL A 701 25.57 50.26 50.17
C VAL A 701 25.83 51.76 50.31
N ALA A 702 25.48 52.56 49.30
CA ALA A 702 25.61 54.01 49.37
C ALA A 702 24.76 54.60 50.54
N ALA A 703 23.52 54.18 50.69
CA ALA A 703 22.66 54.59 51.79
C ALA A 703 23.24 54.18 53.17
N ALA A 704 23.87 53.00 53.27
CA ALA A 704 24.50 52.54 54.48
C ALA A 704 25.72 53.41 54.87
N VAL A 705 26.44 53.88 53.84
CA VAL A 705 27.65 54.71 54.06
C VAL A 705 27.32 56.17 54.33
N PHE A 706 26.33 56.74 53.62
CA PHE A 706 26.05 58.17 53.69
C PHE A 706 24.89 58.57 54.59
N ALA A 707 23.97 57.67 54.86
CA ALA A 707 22.79 57.92 55.70
C ALA A 707 22.26 56.62 56.32
N PRO A 708 22.86 56.14 57.43
CA PRO A 708 22.47 54.85 58.05
C PRO A 708 20.99 54.79 58.46
N ALA A 709 20.39 55.92 58.84
CA ALA A 709 18.94 56.01 59.14
C ALA A 709 18.06 55.88 57.92
N ALA A 710 18.53 56.15 56.70
CA ALA A 710 17.79 56.00 55.44
C ALA A 710 17.72 54.55 54.97
N LEU A 711 18.57 53.65 55.47
CA LEU A 711 18.48 52.20 55.22
C LEU A 711 17.12 51.63 55.67
N ALA A 712 16.55 52.14 56.72
CA ALA A 712 15.22 51.73 57.19
C ALA A 712 14.07 52.21 56.26
N LEU A 713 14.34 53.22 55.43
CA LEU A 713 13.33 53.84 54.55
C LEU A 713 13.44 53.34 53.09
N VAL A 714 14.57 52.76 52.69
CA VAL A 714 14.75 52.24 51.32
C VAL A 714 13.70 51.16 50.93
N PRO A 715 13.25 50.29 51.82
CA PRO A 715 12.16 49.35 51.51
C PRO A 715 10.78 49.95 51.51
N LEU A 716 10.58 51.14 52.10
CA LEU A 716 9.28 51.72 52.36
C LEU A 716 8.64 52.47 51.17
N THR A 717 9.35 52.63 50.07
CA THR A 717 8.92 53.51 48.98
C THR A 717 8.35 52.78 47.77
N VAL A 718 7.94 51.51 47.92
CA VAL A 718 7.35 50.79 46.83
C VAL A 718 5.84 50.71 47.04
N PRO A 719 5.01 51.57 46.38
CA PRO A 719 3.59 51.46 46.47
C PRO A 719 3.11 50.09 45.96
N ALA A 720 2.01 49.58 46.56
CA ALA A 720 1.31 48.44 45.98
C ALA A 720 0.83 48.84 44.58
N ALA A 721 0.83 47.91 43.64
CA ALA A 721 0.20 48.16 42.35
C ALA A 721 -1.31 48.40 42.60
N ASP A 722 -1.83 49.52 42.13
CA ASP A 722 -3.25 49.92 42.34
C ASP A 722 -4.20 49.14 41.41
N ASP A 723 -3.67 48.36 40.46
CA ASP A 723 -4.51 47.69 39.45
C ASP A 723 -4.84 46.26 39.85
N ASP A 724 -6.07 46.07 40.35
CA ASP A 724 -6.71 44.76 40.41
C ASP A 724 -7.04 44.29 38.98
N VAL A 725 -6.29 43.29 38.48
CA VAL A 725 -6.46 42.78 37.13
C VAL A 725 -7.81 42.09 37.01
N ASP A 726 -8.74 42.66 36.23
CA ASP A 726 -9.99 42.02 35.87
C ASP A 726 -9.74 40.95 34.83
N CYS A 727 -9.73 39.68 35.26
CA CYS A 727 -9.54 38.52 34.42
C CYS A 727 -10.62 38.37 33.32
N LYS A 728 -11.86 38.87 33.55
CA LYS A 728 -12.91 38.86 32.53
C LYS A 728 -12.62 39.88 31.43
N GLN A 729 -12.16 41.07 31.82
CA GLN A 729 -11.77 42.09 30.85
C GLN A 729 -10.58 41.66 30.01
N LEU A 730 -9.55 41.04 30.60
CA LEU A 730 -8.40 40.47 29.87
C LEU A 730 -8.83 39.39 28.87
N LEU A 731 -9.71 38.48 29.27
CA LEU A 731 -10.26 37.46 28.41
C LEU A 731 -11.00 38.08 27.22
N THR A 732 -11.83 39.09 27.47
CA THR A 732 -12.60 39.76 26.43
C THR A 732 -11.69 40.48 25.44
N GLN A 733 -10.64 41.15 25.93
CA GLN A 733 -9.63 41.79 25.06
C GLN A 733 -8.90 40.81 24.14
N VAL A 734 -8.55 39.60 24.62
CA VAL A 734 -7.86 38.57 23.82
C VAL A 734 -8.83 37.84 22.89
N ARG A 735 -10.10 37.72 23.27
CA ARG A 735 -11.12 37.04 22.44
C ARG A 735 -11.60 37.90 21.27
N ASN A 736 -11.66 39.22 21.45
CA ASN A 736 -12.16 40.17 20.43
C ASN A 736 -11.07 40.60 19.43
N ARG A 737 -9.84 40.20 19.62
CA ARG A 737 -8.70 40.37 18.69
C ARG A 737 -8.41 39.08 17.91
#